data_12c840f4d03e1222425bf5e540a753fd
#
_entry.id   12c840f4d03e1222425bf5e540a753fd
#
_cell.length_a   1.000
_cell.length_b   1.000
_cell.length_c   1.000
_cell.angle_alpha   90.00
_cell.angle_beta   90.00
_cell.angle_gamma   90.00
#
_symmetry.space_group_name_H-M   'P 1'
#
loop_
_entity.id
_entity.type
_entity.pdbx_description
1 polymer ?
#
loop_
_entity_poly.entity_id
_entity_poly.type
_entity_poly.pdbx_seq_one_letter_code
_entity_poly.pdbx_strand_id
1 'polypeptide(L)'
;MNLRSRLMLTALALSAGAPAAWADVAAVQRKMSVNIGPDAVGQACIARRVFGDPLAADRRDRAYDLICGGAEGSPVGRLHVLSSQATDAALARWTTAVAASCAGPTPQAWAPAGLQARTSTLCTGKAAGREGAASGRTALVQLAAQHRETLLAGDALPVAAPALERALRIFAGLEPEAAAATHAGPRSALLDSLQAVLGDEIAGGGFADFATMRRVAFENNALWLFSAAERQFADAIRMHAALWPTDYAGRADLQSERALNLANQRRFAEAEKALADARVNAERSRDAFAIAKAASYAALAALNAGQLDVAGERARVAQTRLAAWRSSGRDDDAGRDRASNAMPTDLRVAMLEAQMARTEAVALGKSNPAAARAALARASQRASRLDPRAGAWLRAGIAQDMAALETDARRPADAARILREALAAYRATASRTRIEANLLMDLGEAERAHGGADAGVAHFREAFEIYREQPENRGVGAERAQLFLAALAERHARAPTTQSAGELFDAFETIASPAVAQTAAATAARLQAGEGGDVIRAWQDSDRSLRRALARQASLAADAPAAERERAEAEVTLLRARTAEVKRALDARLPNFGVVTLQPVSLAELQGALSAGERVVRLALGARGGVGLTIDRDRVHVFPVALGESEATALVNRIKTSVRNPQAEFDAAASRALFEGLFGAARSDLFADGAPRRLIVEASGALASLPFGVLLTGDGEGAEAPWMARRFALVSAPSMRAFVLARAAGPSKGATPFAGFGDFVSVADAPAQRDALLQRMIASRRLPAACAPALQSALASMPRLDGTARELEAVQRTMGAGADSVLLRQRFTDRAVLESMAIGDARVVMFSTHGVFASDFPDAQGCLPDAALLTSAADGAGGVLLDSSQILDLKLDADLVVLSACDTGNPQAVAPGETGLPSGGDALSGLARSFFYAGARSVLVSHWVLPDEDTARVMTAFFAAVAAGMPAPEAMQAAQLAQMAAGNDDPLQWAAFAVVGAPPPAP
;
A
#
# COMPACT_ATOMS: atom_id res chain seq x y z
N MET A 1 -34.59 -24.87 -57.15
CA MET A 1 -33.59 -24.76 -56.07
C MET A 1 -32.70 -23.58 -56.40
N ASN A 2 -32.91 -22.49 -55.69
CA ASN A 2 -32.39 -21.17 -56.04
C ASN A 2 -30.94 -21.00 -55.69
N LEU A 3 -30.26 -20.25 -56.50
CA LEU A 3 -28.84 -19.85 -56.42
C LEU A 3 -28.39 -19.30 -55.03
N ARG A 4 -29.32 -18.92 -54.18
CA ARG A 4 -29.08 -18.46 -52.81
C ARG A 4 -28.72 -19.59 -51.80
N SER A 5 -29.08 -20.84 -52.09
CA SER A 5 -28.77 -21.98 -51.20
C SER A 5 -27.37 -22.55 -51.43
N ARG A 6 -26.71 -22.22 -52.54
CA ARG A 6 -25.30 -22.64 -52.80
C ARG A 6 -24.26 -21.67 -52.26
N LEU A 7 -24.65 -20.42 -52.02
CA LEU A 7 -23.73 -19.43 -51.41
C LEU A 7 -23.70 -19.50 -49.86
N MET A 8 -24.74 -20.09 -49.22
CA MET A 8 -24.73 -20.29 -47.76
C MET A 8 -23.96 -21.55 -47.33
N LEU A 9 -23.84 -22.56 -48.19
CA LEU A 9 -23.07 -23.76 -47.88
C LEU A 9 -21.57 -23.63 -48.11
N THR A 10 -21.12 -22.66 -48.93
CA THR A 10 -19.71 -22.34 -49.12
C THR A 10 -19.17 -21.34 -48.08
N ALA A 11 -20.05 -20.58 -47.39
CA ALA A 11 -19.69 -19.72 -46.28
C ALA A 11 -19.56 -20.46 -44.97
N LEU A 12 -20.20 -21.66 -44.80
CA LEU A 12 -20.05 -22.48 -43.60
C LEU A 12 -18.87 -23.46 -43.65
N ALA A 13 -18.25 -23.68 -44.82
CA ALA A 13 -17.11 -24.57 -44.98
C ALA A 13 -15.75 -23.82 -44.86
N LEU A 14 -15.76 -22.50 -44.80
CA LEU A 14 -14.57 -21.66 -44.60
C LEU A 14 -14.41 -21.16 -43.16
N SER A 15 -15.35 -21.52 -42.25
CA SER A 15 -15.26 -21.17 -40.82
C SER A 15 -14.76 -22.31 -39.92
N ALA A 16 -14.38 -23.46 -40.48
CA ALA A 16 -13.87 -24.60 -39.72
C ALA A 16 -12.35 -24.82 -39.97
N GLY A 17 -11.54 -23.76 -39.81
CA GLY A 17 -10.12 -23.86 -40.02
C GLY A 17 -9.34 -22.60 -39.69
N ALA A 18 -9.84 -21.73 -38.84
CA ALA A 18 -9.04 -20.69 -38.22
C ALA A 18 -8.22 -21.36 -37.10
N PRO A 19 -6.86 -21.32 -37.17
CA PRO A 19 -6.07 -21.77 -36.04
C PRO A 19 -6.42 -20.91 -34.83
N ALA A 20 -6.48 -21.54 -33.65
CA ALA A 20 -6.82 -20.94 -32.39
C ALA A 20 -6.17 -19.57 -32.21
N ALA A 21 -7.02 -18.61 -31.99
CA ALA A 21 -6.81 -17.28 -31.41
C ALA A 21 -5.33 -16.81 -31.39
N TRP A 22 -5.00 -15.93 -32.32
CA TRP A 22 -3.89 -14.99 -32.17
C TRP A 22 -4.16 -14.24 -30.87
N ALA A 23 -3.37 -14.54 -29.84
CA ALA A 23 -3.39 -13.70 -28.65
C ALA A 23 -3.15 -12.27 -29.15
N ASP A 24 -4.05 -11.35 -28.82
CA ASP A 24 -3.89 -9.95 -29.21
C ASP A 24 -2.61 -9.44 -28.57
N VAL A 25 -1.53 -9.37 -29.35
CA VAL A 25 -0.18 -8.93 -28.92
C VAL A 25 -0.29 -7.59 -28.20
N ALA A 26 -1.14 -6.70 -28.71
CA ALA A 26 -1.39 -5.42 -28.08
C ALA A 26 -2.07 -5.56 -26.72
N ALA A 27 -2.93 -6.56 -26.53
CA ALA A 27 -3.53 -6.84 -25.22
C ALA A 27 -2.49 -7.37 -24.22
N VAL A 28 -1.62 -8.30 -24.63
CA VAL A 28 -0.52 -8.79 -23.79
C VAL A 28 0.42 -7.66 -23.40
N GLN A 29 0.80 -6.83 -24.35
CA GLN A 29 1.72 -5.70 -24.13
C GLN A 29 1.10 -4.56 -23.30
N ARG A 30 -0.21 -4.51 -23.10
CA ARG A 30 -0.89 -3.57 -22.18
C ARG A 30 -0.96 -4.08 -20.76
N LYS A 31 -0.79 -5.38 -20.51
CA LYS A 31 -0.86 -5.96 -19.16
C LYS A 31 0.28 -5.45 -18.27
N MET A 32 -0.04 -5.26 -17.00
CA MET A 32 0.93 -4.89 -15.96
C MET A 32 1.80 -6.07 -15.55
N SER A 33 1.27 -7.27 -15.64
CA SER A 33 1.97 -8.52 -15.35
C SER A 33 1.52 -9.60 -16.34
N VAL A 34 2.46 -10.38 -16.84
CA VAL A 34 2.24 -11.48 -17.78
C VAL A 34 2.93 -12.71 -17.23
N ASN A 35 2.21 -13.81 -17.12
CA ASN A 35 2.80 -15.09 -16.69
C ASN A 35 3.63 -15.68 -17.85
N ILE A 36 4.94 -15.87 -17.60
CA ILE A 36 5.90 -16.33 -18.62
C ILE A 36 6.37 -17.78 -18.39
N GLY A 37 5.77 -18.46 -17.39
CA GLY A 37 6.07 -19.87 -17.07
C GLY A 37 7.30 -20.05 -16.20
N PRO A 38 7.73 -21.28 -15.96
CA PRO A 38 8.78 -21.60 -14.99
C PRO A 38 10.19 -21.27 -15.49
N ASP A 39 11.09 -21.00 -14.53
CA ASP A 39 12.55 -20.99 -14.74
C ASP A 39 13.14 -22.42 -14.85
N ALA A 40 14.48 -22.49 -14.87
CA ALA A 40 15.20 -23.77 -15.01
C ALA A 40 15.03 -24.71 -13.79
N VAL A 41 14.68 -24.20 -12.62
CA VAL A 41 14.43 -24.96 -11.39
C VAL A 41 12.94 -25.14 -11.08
N GLY A 42 12.06 -24.74 -12.01
CA GLY A 42 10.63 -24.94 -11.90
C GLY A 42 9.89 -23.86 -11.12
N GLN A 43 10.52 -22.74 -10.79
CA GLN A 43 9.84 -21.60 -10.13
C GLN A 43 9.02 -20.82 -11.16
N ALA A 44 7.77 -20.53 -10.85
CA ALA A 44 6.93 -19.70 -11.71
C ALA A 44 7.48 -18.28 -11.86
N CYS A 45 7.53 -17.78 -13.09
CA CYS A 45 8.02 -16.45 -13.42
C CYS A 45 6.93 -15.59 -14.07
N ILE A 46 7.00 -14.32 -13.79
CA ILE A 46 6.17 -13.28 -14.42
C ILE A 46 7.04 -12.21 -15.06
N ALA A 47 6.54 -11.58 -16.11
CA ALA A 47 7.08 -10.34 -16.66
C ALA A 47 6.22 -9.19 -16.15
N ARG A 48 6.77 -8.35 -15.26
CA ARG A 48 6.11 -7.19 -14.67
C ARG A 48 6.54 -5.91 -15.38
N ARG A 49 5.57 -5.09 -15.81
CA ARG A 49 5.80 -3.83 -16.50
C ARG A 49 6.69 -2.88 -15.70
N VAL A 50 7.70 -2.34 -16.36
CA VAL A 50 8.59 -1.29 -15.81
C VAL A 50 8.31 0.01 -16.55
N PHE A 51 8.23 1.11 -15.79
CA PHE A 51 8.08 2.45 -16.32
C PHE A 51 9.37 3.23 -16.12
N GLY A 52 9.66 4.14 -17.07
CA GLY A 52 10.86 4.95 -17.03
C GLY A 52 12.14 4.25 -17.44
N ASP A 53 12.04 3.08 -18.05
CA ASP A 53 13.20 2.44 -18.64
C ASP A 53 13.70 3.27 -19.82
N PRO A 54 15.01 3.63 -19.85
CA PRO A 54 15.57 4.51 -20.90
C PRO A 54 15.48 3.94 -22.31
N LEU A 55 15.47 2.61 -22.44
CA LEU A 55 15.36 1.93 -23.73
C LEU A 55 13.91 1.89 -24.22
N ALA A 56 12.94 2.02 -23.31
CA ALA A 56 11.51 2.03 -23.56
C ALA A 56 10.89 3.42 -23.38
N ALA A 57 11.61 4.48 -23.71
CA ALA A 57 11.17 5.87 -23.56
C ALA A 57 10.04 6.27 -24.52
N ASP A 58 9.94 5.65 -25.69
CA ASP A 58 8.84 5.88 -26.64
C ASP A 58 7.55 5.19 -26.16
N ARG A 59 6.39 5.79 -26.49
CA ARG A 59 5.08 5.25 -26.10
C ARG A 59 4.77 3.86 -26.68
N ARG A 60 5.42 3.46 -27.76
CA ARG A 60 5.28 2.13 -28.37
C ARG A 60 6.22 1.10 -27.78
N ASP A 61 7.31 1.53 -27.14
CA ASP A 61 8.28 0.66 -26.51
C ASP A 61 7.83 0.25 -25.11
N ARG A 62 8.27 -0.92 -24.64
CA ARG A 62 7.91 -1.50 -23.36
C ARG A 62 9.11 -2.17 -22.69
N ALA A 63 9.20 -2.08 -21.38
CA ALA A 63 10.14 -2.83 -20.57
C ALA A 63 9.40 -3.62 -19.48
N TYR A 64 9.93 -4.79 -19.13
CA TYR A 64 9.38 -5.67 -18.11
C TYR A 64 10.50 -6.27 -17.29
N ASP A 65 10.36 -6.28 -15.97
CA ASP A 65 11.20 -7.07 -15.08
C ASP A 65 10.73 -8.53 -15.08
N LEU A 66 11.68 -9.46 -15.19
CA LEU A 66 11.43 -10.88 -15.03
C LEU A 66 11.59 -11.23 -13.56
N ILE A 67 10.55 -11.77 -12.95
CA ILE A 67 10.50 -12.10 -11.52
C ILE A 67 10.10 -13.56 -11.39
N CYS A 68 10.94 -14.36 -10.75
CA CYS A 68 10.68 -15.77 -10.49
C CYS A 68 10.52 -16.00 -8.98
N GLY A 69 9.70 -17.00 -8.60
CA GLY A 69 9.46 -17.34 -7.20
C GLY A 69 8.40 -16.48 -6.50
N GLY A 70 7.59 -15.76 -7.25
CA GLY A 70 6.45 -14.97 -6.77
C GLY A 70 6.52 -13.48 -7.12
N ALA A 71 5.37 -12.79 -7.09
CA ALA A 71 5.25 -11.39 -7.51
C ALA A 71 6.09 -10.39 -6.69
N GLU A 72 6.61 -10.81 -5.54
CA GLU A 72 7.46 -10.02 -4.65
C GLU A 72 8.94 -10.40 -4.74
N GLY A 73 9.31 -11.33 -5.63
CA GLY A 73 10.71 -11.71 -5.88
C GLY A 73 11.52 -10.55 -6.45
N SER A 74 12.83 -10.58 -6.21
CA SER A 74 13.76 -9.67 -6.90
C SER A 74 13.78 -9.97 -8.39
N PRO A 75 13.87 -8.96 -9.26
CA PRO A 75 14.02 -9.19 -10.68
C PRO A 75 15.27 -10.00 -10.99
N VAL A 76 15.09 -11.06 -11.73
CA VAL A 76 16.16 -11.96 -12.22
C VAL A 76 16.58 -11.64 -13.64
N GLY A 77 15.94 -10.66 -14.27
CA GLY A 77 16.24 -10.21 -15.64
C GLY A 77 15.31 -9.11 -16.08
N ARG A 78 15.51 -8.61 -17.28
CA ARG A 78 14.69 -7.56 -17.91
C ARG A 78 14.42 -7.87 -19.38
N LEU A 79 13.20 -7.64 -19.82
CA LEU A 79 12.75 -7.77 -21.21
C LEU A 79 12.37 -6.41 -21.77
N HIS A 80 12.78 -6.13 -23.00
CA HIS A 80 12.39 -4.97 -23.79
C HIS A 80 11.64 -5.40 -25.05
N VAL A 81 10.54 -4.71 -25.33
CA VAL A 81 9.75 -4.82 -26.55
C VAL A 81 9.86 -3.47 -27.26
N LEU A 82 10.65 -3.39 -28.31
CA LEU A 82 11.04 -2.15 -28.98
C LEU A 82 10.48 -2.14 -30.40
N SER A 83 9.53 -1.23 -30.65
CA SER A 83 8.83 -1.09 -31.95
C SER A 83 8.75 0.34 -32.45
N SER A 84 9.43 1.29 -31.78
CA SER A 84 9.43 2.71 -32.12
C SER A 84 10.42 3.07 -33.20
N GLN A 85 11.43 2.21 -33.48
CA GLN A 85 12.51 2.42 -34.41
C GLN A 85 12.73 1.19 -35.30
N ALA A 86 13.48 1.37 -36.39
CA ALA A 86 13.94 0.23 -37.19
C ALA A 86 14.71 -0.78 -36.30
N THR A 87 14.51 -2.06 -36.54
CA THR A 87 15.00 -3.14 -35.65
C THR A 87 16.53 -3.08 -35.47
N ASP A 88 17.31 -2.76 -36.52
CA ASP A 88 18.76 -2.67 -36.39
C ASP A 88 19.20 -1.49 -35.52
N ALA A 89 18.51 -0.36 -35.59
CA ALA A 89 18.77 0.79 -34.74
C ALA A 89 18.40 0.49 -33.29
N ALA A 90 17.27 -0.19 -33.08
CA ALA A 90 16.84 -0.64 -31.76
C ALA A 90 17.83 -1.65 -31.16
N LEU A 91 18.33 -2.59 -31.97
CA LEU A 91 19.33 -3.58 -31.54
C LEU A 91 20.65 -2.91 -31.15
N ALA A 92 21.16 -1.98 -31.97
CA ALA A 92 22.39 -1.24 -31.70
C ALA A 92 22.27 -0.46 -30.37
N ARG A 93 21.14 0.23 -30.17
CA ARG A 93 20.87 0.96 -28.92
C ARG A 93 20.82 0.02 -27.72
N TRP A 94 20.10 -1.09 -27.82
CA TRP A 94 20.00 -2.08 -26.76
C TRP A 94 21.37 -2.72 -26.44
N THR A 95 22.10 -3.14 -27.47
CA THR A 95 23.44 -3.74 -27.31
C THR A 95 24.40 -2.79 -26.64
N THR A 96 24.39 -1.50 -27.00
CA THR A 96 25.22 -0.48 -26.34
C THR A 96 24.85 -0.32 -24.88
N ALA A 97 23.55 -0.33 -24.56
CA ALA A 97 23.09 -0.17 -23.18
C ALA A 97 23.46 -1.37 -22.29
N VAL A 98 23.41 -2.59 -22.81
CA VAL A 98 23.73 -3.80 -22.03
C VAL A 98 25.22 -4.18 -22.06
N ALA A 99 26.01 -3.60 -22.95
CA ALA A 99 27.45 -3.88 -23.08
C ALA A 99 28.22 -3.56 -21.78
N ALA A 100 27.79 -2.54 -21.03
CA ALA A 100 28.41 -2.17 -19.77
C ALA A 100 28.27 -3.25 -18.68
N SER A 101 27.24 -4.12 -18.80
CA SER A 101 27.02 -5.23 -17.85
C SER A 101 27.66 -6.55 -18.32
N CYS A 102 28.33 -6.55 -19.46
CA CYS A 102 28.88 -7.74 -20.09
C CYS A 102 30.42 -7.67 -20.18
N ALA A 103 31.10 -8.46 -19.39
CA ALA A 103 32.53 -8.68 -19.53
C ALA A 103 32.76 -10.08 -20.08
N GLY A 104 33.51 -10.22 -21.19
CA GLY A 104 33.80 -11.52 -21.81
C GLY A 104 32.55 -12.20 -22.44
N PRO A 105 31.87 -11.57 -23.42
CA PRO A 105 30.72 -12.18 -24.08
C PRO A 105 31.08 -13.47 -24.81
N THR A 106 30.36 -14.54 -24.54
CA THR A 106 30.51 -15.85 -25.21
C THR A 106 29.22 -16.13 -25.97
N PRO A 107 29.25 -16.29 -27.29
CA PRO A 107 28.06 -16.64 -28.06
C PRO A 107 27.47 -17.97 -27.61
N GLN A 108 26.14 -18.05 -27.56
CA GLN A 108 25.39 -19.23 -27.18
C GLN A 108 24.56 -19.75 -28.36
N ALA A 109 24.42 -21.06 -28.47
CA ALA A 109 23.54 -21.66 -29.45
C ALA A 109 22.08 -21.39 -29.07
N TRP A 110 21.35 -20.69 -29.96
CA TRP A 110 19.95 -20.34 -29.72
C TRP A 110 19.19 -20.20 -31.04
N ALA A 111 18.14 -20.99 -31.18
CA ALA A 111 17.27 -20.99 -32.35
C ALA A 111 15.80 -20.96 -31.93
N PRO A 112 15.26 -19.77 -31.60
CA PRO A 112 13.89 -19.65 -31.09
C PRO A 112 12.87 -19.90 -32.19
N ALA A 113 11.91 -20.80 -31.93
CA ALA A 113 10.84 -21.10 -32.88
C ALA A 113 9.98 -19.89 -33.19
N GLY A 114 9.83 -19.56 -34.48
CA GLY A 114 9.00 -18.45 -34.94
C GLY A 114 9.58 -17.04 -34.77
N LEU A 115 10.80 -16.93 -34.24
CA LEU A 115 11.53 -15.66 -34.09
C LEU A 115 12.83 -15.72 -34.89
N GLN A 116 13.24 -14.58 -35.43
CA GLN A 116 14.56 -14.42 -36.02
C GLN A 116 15.59 -14.05 -34.95
N ALA A 117 16.44 -14.97 -34.53
CA ALA A 117 17.52 -14.68 -33.58
C ALA A 117 18.45 -13.60 -34.12
N ARG A 118 18.75 -12.60 -33.30
CA ARG A 118 19.66 -11.48 -33.63
C ARG A 118 20.96 -11.61 -32.83
N THR A 119 20.85 -11.94 -31.51
CA THR A 119 22.02 -12.22 -30.67
C THR A 119 21.64 -13.14 -29.54
N SER A 120 22.59 -13.98 -29.14
CA SER A 120 22.51 -14.80 -27.94
C SER A 120 23.91 -14.92 -27.34
N THR A 121 24.10 -14.34 -26.16
CA THR A 121 25.40 -14.28 -25.50
C THR A 121 25.29 -14.64 -24.02
N LEU A 122 26.27 -15.35 -23.52
CA LEU A 122 26.54 -15.49 -22.09
C LEU A 122 27.65 -14.52 -21.71
N CYS A 123 27.36 -13.62 -20.81
CA CYS A 123 28.30 -12.67 -20.23
C CYS A 123 28.83 -13.24 -18.93
N THR A 124 30.13 -13.58 -18.89
CA THR A 124 30.79 -14.02 -17.65
C THR A 124 31.83 -12.98 -17.29
N GLY A 125 31.65 -12.29 -16.17
CA GLY A 125 32.60 -11.30 -15.68
C GLY A 125 33.16 -11.69 -14.31
N LYS A 126 34.43 -11.37 -14.05
CA LYS A 126 34.87 -11.23 -12.65
C LYS A 126 34.18 -9.97 -12.11
N ALA A 127 33.52 -10.09 -10.94
CA ALA A 127 33.14 -8.91 -10.20
C ALA A 127 34.39 -8.03 -10.03
N ALA A 128 34.36 -6.82 -10.55
CA ALA A 128 35.48 -5.90 -10.46
C ALA A 128 35.72 -5.55 -8.98
N GLY A 129 36.84 -6.02 -8.41
CA GLY A 129 37.39 -5.61 -7.13
C GLY A 129 37.19 -6.61 -5.99
N ARG A 130 38.14 -7.45 -5.81
CA ARG A 130 38.87 -7.79 -4.58
C ARG A 130 39.68 -9.05 -4.77
N GLU A 131 40.97 -8.92 -4.65
CA GLU A 131 41.86 -10.02 -4.35
C GLU A 131 41.48 -10.54 -2.94
N GLY A 132 40.98 -11.80 -2.90
CA GLY A 132 40.67 -12.47 -1.62
C GLY A 132 39.21 -12.80 -1.33
N ALA A 133 38.23 -12.31 -2.10
CA ALA A 133 36.85 -12.80 -2.00
C ALA A 133 36.67 -14.01 -2.93
N ALA A 134 35.96 -15.03 -2.47
CA ALA A 134 35.58 -16.17 -3.28
C ALA A 134 35.10 -15.69 -4.65
N SER A 135 35.69 -16.17 -5.72
CA SER A 135 35.51 -15.73 -7.11
C SER A 135 34.09 -16.03 -7.62
N GLY A 136 33.11 -15.26 -7.19
CA GLY A 136 31.77 -15.32 -7.76
C GLY A 136 31.81 -14.78 -9.18
N ARG A 137 31.60 -15.63 -10.16
CA ARG A 137 31.39 -15.22 -11.55
C ARG A 137 29.97 -14.72 -11.66
N THR A 138 29.78 -13.45 -12.05
CA THR A 138 28.47 -12.98 -12.47
C THR A 138 28.22 -13.49 -13.88
N ALA A 139 27.17 -14.28 -14.06
CA ALA A 139 26.73 -14.73 -15.37
C ALA A 139 25.39 -14.09 -15.70
N LEU A 140 25.27 -13.46 -16.89
CA LEU A 140 24.02 -12.98 -17.45
C LEU A 140 23.85 -13.52 -18.86
N VAL A 141 22.66 -14.00 -19.17
CA VAL A 141 22.27 -14.40 -20.52
C VAL A 141 21.60 -13.23 -21.19
N GLN A 142 22.05 -12.85 -22.37
CA GLN A 142 21.49 -11.81 -23.21
C GLN A 142 20.91 -12.41 -24.46
N LEU A 143 19.63 -12.19 -24.73
CA LEU A 143 18.90 -12.68 -25.88
C LEU A 143 18.25 -11.52 -26.62
N ALA A 144 18.40 -11.46 -27.93
CA ALA A 144 17.61 -10.57 -28.77
C ALA A 144 17.13 -11.29 -30.03
N ALA A 145 15.86 -11.14 -30.33
CA ALA A 145 15.20 -11.68 -31.51
C ALA A 145 14.29 -10.65 -32.15
N GLN A 146 14.06 -10.80 -33.45
CA GLN A 146 13.14 -9.99 -34.21
C GLN A 146 11.90 -10.77 -34.56
N HIS A 147 10.74 -10.14 -34.38
CA HIS A 147 9.48 -10.58 -34.94
C HIS A 147 8.82 -9.44 -35.70
N ARG A 148 8.67 -9.58 -37.02
CA ARG A 148 8.20 -8.49 -37.89
C ARG A 148 9.06 -7.21 -37.71
N GLU A 149 8.46 -6.08 -37.36
CA GLU A 149 9.13 -4.79 -37.12
C GLU A 149 9.51 -4.57 -35.64
N THR A 150 9.31 -5.56 -34.77
CA THR A 150 9.55 -5.43 -33.32
C THR A 150 10.82 -6.17 -32.94
N LEU A 151 11.70 -5.51 -32.21
CA LEU A 151 12.82 -6.13 -31.52
C LEU A 151 12.34 -6.55 -30.12
N LEU A 152 12.54 -7.80 -29.81
CA LEU A 152 12.33 -8.40 -28.49
C LEU A 152 13.70 -8.75 -27.93
N ALA A 153 14.13 -8.07 -26.88
CA ALA A 153 15.48 -8.25 -26.35
C ALA A 153 15.45 -8.24 -24.82
N GLY A 154 16.29 -9.03 -24.19
CA GLY A 154 16.36 -9.06 -22.74
C GLY A 154 17.62 -9.71 -22.20
N ASP A 155 17.86 -9.48 -20.92
CA ASP A 155 18.90 -10.11 -20.13
C ASP A 155 18.30 -10.79 -18.91
N ALA A 156 18.89 -11.89 -18.48
CA ALA A 156 18.45 -12.62 -17.29
C ALA A 156 19.61 -13.44 -16.68
N LEU A 157 19.45 -13.78 -15.39
CA LEU A 157 20.29 -14.80 -14.79
C LEU A 157 20.13 -16.13 -15.55
N PRO A 158 21.16 -16.97 -15.65
CA PRO A 158 21.09 -18.23 -16.38
C PRO A 158 19.94 -19.14 -15.95
N VAL A 159 19.59 -19.15 -14.67
CA VAL A 159 18.44 -19.91 -14.13
C VAL A 159 17.11 -19.46 -14.73
N ALA A 160 16.98 -18.16 -15.08
CA ALA A 160 15.77 -17.58 -15.66
C ALA A 160 15.77 -17.54 -17.20
N ALA A 161 16.82 -18.02 -17.85
CA ALA A 161 16.94 -18.03 -19.31
C ALA A 161 15.76 -18.73 -20.02
N PRO A 162 15.22 -19.86 -19.55
CA PRO A 162 14.03 -20.49 -20.15
C PRO A 162 12.78 -19.60 -20.07
N ALA A 163 12.61 -18.89 -18.97
CA ALA A 163 11.50 -17.96 -18.78
C ALA A 163 11.65 -16.73 -19.67
N LEU A 164 12.88 -16.18 -19.83
CA LEU A 164 13.16 -15.11 -20.77
C LEU A 164 12.87 -15.55 -22.22
N GLU A 165 13.33 -16.72 -22.62
CA GLU A 165 13.09 -17.25 -23.96
C GLU A 165 11.60 -17.38 -24.27
N ARG A 166 10.82 -17.89 -23.32
CA ARG A 166 9.36 -17.99 -23.45
C ARG A 166 8.69 -16.61 -23.47
N ALA A 167 9.16 -15.68 -22.65
CA ALA A 167 8.66 -14.31 -22.66
C ALA A 167 8.79 -13.67 -24.03
N LEU A 168 9.93 -13.84 -24.71
CA LEU A 168 10.12 -13.33 -26.08
C LEU A 168 9.04 -13.85 -27.03
N ARG A 169 8.65 -15.13 -26.94
CA ARG A 169 7.60 -15.73 -27.78
C ARG A 169 6.20 -15.26 -27.40
N ILE A 170 5.91 -15.13 -26.12
CA ILE A 170 4.61 -14.62 -25.63
C ILE A 170 4.40 -13.18 -26.09
N PHE A 171 5.41 -12.33 -25.95
CA PHE A 171 5.32 -10.93 -26.36
C PHE A 171 5.39 -10.72 -27.89
N ALA A 172 5.82 -11.74 -28.64
CA ALA A 172 5.68 -11.82 -30.09
C ALA A 172 4.29 -12.30 -30.54
N GLY A 173 3.45 -12.82 -29.63
CA GLY A 173 2.16 -13.42 -29.96
C GLY A 173 2.27 -14.83 -30.54
N LEU A 174 3.41 -15.50 -30.40
CA LEU A 174 3.66 -16.86 -30.90
C LEU A 174 3.24 -17.93 -29.90
N GLU A 175 3.12 -17.56 -28.63
CA GLU A 175 2.61 -18.41 -27.56
C GLU A 175 1.58 -17.63 -26.73
N PRO A 176 0.58 -18.32 -26.18
CA PRO A 176 -0.31 -17.72 -25.20
C PRO A 176 0.46 -17.49 -23.90
N GLU A 177 -0.07 -16.61 -23.05
CA GLU A 177 0.39 -16.46 -21.67
C GLU A 177 0.42 -17.83 -20.99
N ALA A 178 1.49 -18.16 -20.27
CA ALA A 178 1.65 -19.47 -19.67
C ALA A 178 0.54 -19.75 -18.65
N ALA A 179 -0.05 -20.93 -18.72
CA ALA A 179 -0.95 -21.39 -17.66
C ALA A 179 -0.17 -21.56 -16.35
N ALA A 180 -0.82 -21.26 -15.22
CA ALA A 180 -0.18 -21.24 -13.91
C ALA A 180 0.46 -22.57 -13.46
N ALA A 181 0.14 -23.68 -14.12
CA ALA A 181 0.49 -25.04 -13.72
C ALA A 181 1.41 -25.79 -14.69
N THR A 182 2.13 -25.11 -15.56
CA THR A 182 3.07 -25.85 -16.45
C THR A 182 4.34 -26.21 -15.67
N HIS A 183 4.45 -27.49 -15.30
CA HIS A 183 5.71 -28.13 -14.94
C HIS A 183 6.72 -27.90 -16.07
N ALA A 184 8.03 -27.98 -15.71
CA ALA A 184 9.16 -27.72 -16.59
C ALA A 184 8.85 -27.97 -18.08
N GLY A 185 8.90 -26.91 -18.86
CA GLY A 185 8.75 -27.00 -20.31
C GLY A 185 9.86 -27.85 -20.95
N PRO A 186 9.77 -28.21 -22.23
CA PRO A 186 10.81 -28.98 -22.91
C PRO A 186 12.16 -28.25 -22.75
N ARG A 187 13.21 -29.03 -22.50
CA ARG A 187 14.59 -28.52 -22.44
C ARG A 187 14.88 -27.73 -23.73
N SER A 188 15.36 -26.52 -23.58
CA SER A 188 15.76 -25.71 -24.73
C SER A 188 17.24 -25.94 -25.02
N ALA A 189 17.63 -25.85 -26.30
CA ALA A 189 19.03 -25.92 -26.69
C ALA A 189 19.89 -24.83 -26.00
N LEU A 190 19.28 -23.72 -25.67
CA LEU A 190 19.90 -22.65 -24.87
C LEU A 190 20.25 -23.13 -23.46
N LEU A 191 19.32 -23.84 -22.78
CA LEU A 191 19.55 -24.33 -21.43
C LEU A 191 20.66 -25.38 -21.42
N ASP A 192 20.67 -26.28 -22.42
CA ASP A 192 21.72 -27.31 -22.56
C ASP A 192 23.09 -26.66 -22.82
N SER A 193 23.15 -25.61 -23.66
CA SER A 193 24.38 -24.83 -23.90
C SER A 193 24.87 -24.10 -22.63
N LEU A 194 23.97 -23.50 -21.87
CA LEU A 194 24.31 -22.84 -20.61
C LEU A 194 24.78 -23.83 -19.56
N GLN A 195 24.14 -25.00 -19.46
CA GLN A 195 24.51 -26.05 -18.52
C GLN A 195 25.89 -26.62 -18.81
N ALA A 196 26.26 -26.72 -20.10
CA ALA A 196 27.60 -27.16 -20.52
C ALA A 196 28.71 -26.18 -20.09
N VAL A 197 28.41 -24.89 -20.02
CA VAL A 197 29.38 -23.81 -19.68
C VAL A 197 29.44 -23.56 -18.17
N LEU A 198 28.31 -23.57 -17.49
CA LEU A 198 28.17 -23.09 -16.12
C LEU A 198 28.04 -24.27 -15.09
N GLY A 199 27.73 -25.50 -15.54
CA GLY A 199 27.56 -26.63 -14.64
C GLY A 199 26.51 -26.34 -13.55
N ASP A 200 26.85 -26.73 -12.30
CA ASP A 200 25.97 -26.51 -11.13
C ASP A 200 25.81 -25.02 -10.73
N GLU A 201 26.58 -24.10 -11.32
CA GLU A 201 26.46 -22.65 -11.03
C GLU A 201 25.13 -22.06 -11.55
N ILE A 202 24.40 -22.75 -12.41
CA ILE A 202 23.05 -22.32 -12.83
C ILE A 202 22.10 -22.21 -11.63
N ALA A 203 22.26 -23.04 -10.62
CA ALA A 203 21.45 -23.07 -9.41
C ALA A 203 22.02 -22.24 -8.24
N GLY A 204 23.26 -21.72 -8.37
CA GLY A 204 23.97 -21.02 -7.30
C GLY A 204 23.80 -19.52 -7.34
N GLY A 205 22.97 -18.97 -6.41
CA GLY A 205 22.92 -17.55 -6.12
C GLY A 205 24.08 -17.12 -5.20
N GLY A 206 24.40 -15.84 -5.16
CA GLY A 206 25.39 -15.27 -4.26
C GLY A 206 25.74 -13.86 -4.69
N PHE A 207 26.87 -13.68 -5.30
CA PHE A 207 27.35 -12.36 -5.71
C PHE A 207 26.54 -11.77 -6.88
N ALA A 208 26.15 -12.56 -7.86
CA ALA A 208 25.31 -12.10 -8.98
C ALA A 208 23.95 -11.61 -8.49
N ASP A 209 23.37 -12.29 -7.51
CA ASP A 209 22.10 -11.90 -6.89
C ASP A 209 22.25 -10.58 -6.13
N PHE A 210 23.33 -10.41 -5.36
CA PHE A 210 23.61 -9.15 -4.66
C PHE A 210 23.76 -7.98 -5.64
N ALA A 211 24.56 -8.11 -6.69
CA ALA A 211 24.80 -7.04 -7.66
C ALA A 211 23.52 -6.68 -8.42
N THR A 212 22.72 -7.67 -8.82
CA THR A 212 21.44 -7.47 -9.48
C THR A 212 20.42 -6.82 -8.54
N MET A 213 20.27 -7.36 -7.34
CA MET A 213 19.36 -6.85 -6.32
C MET A 213 19.67 -5.39 -5.98
N ARG A 214 20.94 -5.08 -5.78
CA ARG A 214 21.37 -3.71 -5.49
C ARG A 214 21.09 -2.77 -6.66
N ARG A 215 21.44 -3.15 -7.89
CA ARG A 215 21.16 -2.35 -9.09
C ARG A 215 19.67 -2.03 -9.19
N VAL A 216 18.82 -3.04 -9.06
CA VAL A 216 17.36 -2.87 -9.16
C VAL A 216 16.80 -2.08 -7.98
N ALA A 217 17.37 -2.21 -6.77
CA ALA A 217 17.00 -1.37 -5.63
C ALA A 217 17.23 0.11 -5.91
N PHE A 218 18.39 0.46 -6.45
CA PHE A 218 18.71 1.85 -6.82
C PHE A 218 17.83 2.35 -7.97
N GLU A 219 17.59 1.54 -9.00
CA GLU A 219 16.71 1.90 -10.11
C GLU A 219 15.26 2.13 -9.62
N ASN A 220 14.72 1.23 -8.81
CA ASN A 220 13.38 1.37 -8.24
C ASN A 220 13.27 2.61 -7.34
N ASN A 221 14.30 2.89 -6.54
CA ASN A 221 14.32 4.09 -5.71
C ASN A 221 14.35 5.37 -6.56
N ALA A 222 15.16 5.39 -7.63
CA ALA A 222 15.21 6.51 -8.56
C ALA A 222 13.89 6.71 -9.34
N LEU A 223 13.12 5.65 -9.54
CA LEU A 223 11.81 5.67 -10.18
C LEU A 223 10.64 5.84 -9.19
N TRP A 224 10.93 6.07 -7.91
CA TRP A 224 9.97 6.24 -6.82
C TRP A 224 9.12 4.99 -6.53
N LEU A 225 9.61 3.82 -6.90
CA LEU A 225 9.01 2.53 -6.55
C LEU A 225 9.51 2.08 -5.17
N PHE A 226 9.19 2.87 -4.16
CA PHE A 226 9.84 2.81 -2.85
C PHE A 226 9.65 1.49 -2.11
N SER A 227 8.46 0.89 -2.18
CA SER A 227 8.20 -0.38 -1.49
C SER A 227 8.99 -1.55 -2.09
N ALA A 228 9.19 -1.55 -3.41
CA ALA A 228 10.03 -2.54 -4.08
C ALA A 228 11.50 -2.32 -3.73
N ALA A 229 11.96 -1.07 -3.80
CA ALA A 229 13.33 -0.71 -3.46
C ALA A 229 13.67 -1.05 -1.99
N GLU A 230 12.75 -0.83 -1.05
CA GLU A 230 12.97 -1.11 0.37
C GLU A 230 13.27 -2.58 0.63
N ARG A 231 12.46 -3.48 0.08
CA ARG A 231 12.70 -4.93 0.19
C ARG A 231 14.08 -5.33 -0.35
N GLN A 232 14.42 -4.78 -1.50
CA GLN A 232 15.70 -5.08 -2.16
C GLN A 232 16.90 -4.49 -1.40
N PHE A 233 16.78 -3.28 -0.84
CA PHE A 233 17.81 -2.72 0.03
C PHE A 233 17.99 -3.54 1.32
N ALA A 234 16.90 -3.99 1.95
CA ALA A 234 16.96 -4.84 3.13
C ALA A 234 17.68 -6.16 2.83
N ASP A 235 17.37 -6.78 1.70
CA ASP A 235 18.02 -7.99 1.24
C ASP A 235 19.49 -7.75 0.89
N ALA A 236 19.79 -6.67 0.17
CA ALA A 236 21.15 -6.30 -0.20
C ALA A 236 22.03 -6.03 1.05
N ILE A 237 21.49 -5.38 2.09
CA ILE A 237 22.22 -5.14 3.35
C ILE A 237 22.58 -6.46 4.02
N ARG A 238 21.66 -7.44 4.07
CA ARG A 238 21.91 -8.76 4.65
C ARG A 238 22.98 -9.52 3.87
N MET A 239 22.85 -9.57 2.54
CA MET A 239 23.83 -10.24 1.68
C MET A 239 25.20 -9.56 1.77
N HIS A 240 25.23 -8.23 1.78
CA HIS A 240 26.47 -7.47 1.94
C HIS A 240 27.15 -7.79 3.27
N ALA A 241 26.39 -7.87 4.36
CA ALA A 241 26.94 -8.20 5.68
C ALA A 241 27.54 -9.61 5.74
N ALA A 242 26.94 -10.57 5.03
CA ALA A 242 27.44 -11.92 4.93
C ALA A 242 28.69 -12.04 4.03
N LEU A 243 28.69 -11.34 2.88
CA LEU A 243 29.78 -11.39 1.91
C LEU A 243 31.01 -10.56 2.35
N TRP A 244 30.76 -9.39 3.00
CA TRP A 244 31.80 -8.45 3.42
C TRP A 244 31.57 -7.94 4.84
N PRO A 245 31.82 -8.75 5.87
CA PRO A 245 31.52 -8.41 7.26
C PRO A 245 32.27 -7.18 7.78
N THR A 246 33.43 -6.84 7.19
CA THR A 246 34.29 -5.71 7.59
C THR A 246 34.12 -4.45 6.72
N ASP A 247 33.31 -4.50 5.64
CA ASP A 247 33.05 -3.32 4.80
C ASP A 247 31.92 -2.48 5.40
N TYR A 248 32.29 -1.67 6.38
CA TYR A 248 31.37 -0.74 7.05
C TYR A 248 30.92 0.41 6.15
N ALA A 249 31.78 0.88 5.21
CA ALA A 249 31.45 1.96 4.29
C ALA A 249 30.35 1.54 3.30
N GLY A 250 30.48 0.37 2.67
CA GLY A 250 29.45 -0.17 1.77
C GLY A 250 28.14 -0.45 2.50
N ARG A 251 28.21 -0.91 3.75
CA ARG A 251 27.02 -1.11 4.58
C ARG A 251 26.32 0.20 4.90
N ALA A 252 27.09 1.24 5.30
CA ALA A 252 26.55 2.58 5.55
C ALA A 252 25.90 3.19 4.31
N ASP A 253 26.46 2.93 3.12
CA ASP A 253 25.91 3.35 1.84
C ASP A 253 24.51 2.78 1.62
N LEU A 254 24.34 1.48 1.73
CA LEU A 254 23.06 0.78 1.55
C LEU A 254 22.04 1.18 2.64
N GLN A 255 22.47 1.34 3.88
CA GLN A 255 21.59 1.76 4.98
C GLN A 255 21.11 3.19 4.81
N SER A 256 21.94 4.10 4.30
CA SER A 256 21.55 5.48 3.98
C SER A 256 20.47 5.49 2.89
N GLU A 257 20.63 4.70 1.83
CA GLU A 257 19.63 4.57 0.77
C GLU A 257 18.30 4.00 1.29
N ARG A 258 18.37 2.94 2.08
CA ARG A 258 17.19 2.36 2.72
C ARG A 258 16.49 3.37 3.63
N ALA A 259 17.23 4.13 4.40
CA ALA A 259 16.70 5.13 5.32
C ALA A 259 15.92 6.23 4.57
N LEU A 260 16.50 6.76 3.49
CA LEU A 260 15.79 7.74 2.67
C LEU A 260 14.56 7.15 2.01
N ASN A 261 14.66 5.91 1.56
CA ASN A 261 13.54 5.18 0.99
C ASN A 261 12.38 5.01 1.99
N LEU A 262 12.69 4.69 3.27
CA LEU A 262 11.70 4.64 4.36
C LEU A 262 11.08 6.02 4.64
N ALA A 263 11.89 7.09 4.63
CA ALA A 263 11.40 8.46 4.79
C ALA A 263 10.46 8.87 3.64
N ASN A 264 10.75 8.46 2.41
CA ASN A 264 9.88 8.66 1.24
C ASN A 264 8.52 7.95 1.39
N GLN A 265 8.47 6.86 2.17
CA GLN A 265 7.24 6.15 2.53
C GLN A 265 6.55 6.71 3.77
N ARG A 266 7.01 7.82 4.34
CA ARG A 266 6.58 8.42 5.62
C ARG A 266 6.79 7.51 6.85
N ARG A 267 7.66 6.51 6.77
CA ARG A 267 8.06 5.62 7.87
C ARG A 267 9.22 6.26 8.64
N PHE A 268 8.97 7.43 9.25
CA PHE A 268 10.02 8.29 9.78
C PHE A 268 10.78 7.68 10.96
N ALA A 269 10.11 6.97 11.86
CA ALA A 269 10.79 6.30 12.99
C ALA A 269 11.76 5.21 12.52
N GLU A 270 11.39 4.42 11.53
CA GLU A 270 12.27 3.41 10.95
C GLU A 270 13.40 4.04 10.12
N ALA A 271 13.10 5.15 9.44
CA ALA A 271 14.11 5.92 8.72
C ALA A 271 15.19 6.48 9.67
N GLU A 272 14.82 7.07 10.80
CA GLU A 272 15.77 7.59 11.81
C GLU A 272 16.62 6.47 12.41
N LYS A 273 16.03 5.29 12.68
CA LYS A 273 16.80 4.11 13.11
C LYS A 273 17.83 3.69 12.07
N ALA A 274 17.41 3.57 10.81
CA ALA A 274 18.31 3.20 9.71
C ALA A 274 19.41 4.26 9.48
N LEU A 275 19.12 5.55 9.68
CA LEU A 275 20.12 6.62 9.66
C LEU A 275 21.10 6.53 10.82
N ALA A 276 20.64 6.18 12.02
CA ALA A 276 21.52 5.95 13.16
C ALA A 276 22.49 4.80 12.88
N ASP A 277 22.00 3.68 12.34
CA ASP A 277 22.82 2.53 11.93
C ASP A 277 23.83 2.92 10.82
N ALA A 278 23.36 3.68 9.82
CA ALA A 278 24.21 4.19 8.74
C ALA A 278 25.34 5.08 9.27
N ARG A 279 25.03 5.98 10.20
CA ARG A 279 26.01 6.87 10.84
C ARG A 279 27.06 6.08 11.62
N VAL A 280 26.64 5.12 12.44
CA VAL A 280 27.56 4.27 13.21
C VAL A 280 28.52 3.52 12.28
N ASN A 281 28.02 2.92 11.20
CA ASN A 281 28.85 2.21 10.23
C ASN A 281 29.76 3.18 9.44
N ALA A 282 29.28 4.36 9.06
CA ALA A 282 30.08 5.38 8.40
C ALA A 282 31.23 5.85 9.27
N GLU A 283 30.98 6.16 10.54
CA GLU A 283 32.02 6.56 11.52
C GLU A 283 33.03 5.42 11.75
N ARG A 284 32.56 4.18 11.85
CA ARG A 284 33.40 2.99 12.03
C ARG A 284 34.31 2.72 10.83
N SER A 285 33.82 3.02 9.61
CA SER A 285 34.62 2.89 8.39
C SER A 285 35.74 3.89 8.29
N ARG A 286 35.67 5.02 9.00
CA ARG A 286 36.56 6.21 8.86
C ARG A 286 36.59 6.78 7.43
N ASP A 287 35.58 6.45 6.60
CA ASP A 287 35.49 6.94 5.25
C ASP A 287 34.79 8.31 5.25
N ALA A 288 35.51 9.34 4.82
CA ALA A 288 35.00 10.72 4.81
C ALA A 288 33.78 10.88 3.88
N PHE A 289 33.74 10.13 2.76
CA PHE A 289 32.60 10.19 1.85
C PHE A 289 31.36 9.49 2.45
N ALA A 290 31.53 8.32 3.06
CA ALA A 290 30.43 7.62 3.74
C ALA A 290 29.82 8.48 4.86
N ILE A 291 30.67 9.18 5.63
CA ILE A 291 30.23 10.12 6.68
C ILE A 291 29.45 11.30 6.08
N ALA A 292 29.95 11.88 4.98
CA ALA A 292 29.28 13.00 4.30
C ALA A 292 27.94 12.56 3.69
N LYS A 293 27.89 11.36 3.09
CA LYS A 293 26.67 10.79 2.53
C LYS A 293 25.61 10.55 3.61
N ALA A 294 25.97 9.90 4.72
CA ALA A 294 25.04 9.66 5.82
C ALA A 294 24.43 10.98 6.35
N ALA A 295 25.27 12.04 6.50
CA ALA A 295 24.80 13.36 6.88
C ALA A 295 23.84 13.99 5.85
N SER A 296 24.11 13.80 4.55
CA SER A 296 23.25 14.30 3.48
C SER A 296 21.87 13.61 3.49
N TYR A 297 21.86 12.30 3.71
CA TYR A 297 20.60 11.54 3.77
C TYR A 297 19.78 11.86 5.02
N ALA A 298 20.42 12.22 6.14
CA ALA A 298 19.73 12.74 7.32
C ALA A 298 19.05 14.10 7.04
N ALA A 299 19.64 14.96 6.19
CA ALA A 299 19.01 16.20 5.76
C ALA A 299 17.78 15.93 4.87
N LEU A 300 17.89 15.00 3.91
CA LEU A 300 16.80 14.62 3.02
C LEU A 300 15.62 13.96 3.77
N ALA A 301 15.92 13.13 4.76
CA ALA A 301 14.88 12.52 5.59
C ALA A 301 14.13 13.57 6.43
N ALA A 302 14.83 14.56 6.99
CA ALA A 302 14.20 15.68 7.70
C ALA A 302 13.32 16.53 6.76
N LEU A 303 13.77 16.74 5.52
CA LEU A 303 12.95 17.41 4.49
C LEU A 303 11.65 16.65 4.21
N ASN A 304 11.75 15.34 4.02
CA ASN A 304 10.58 14.48 3.79
C ASN A 304 9.62 14.45 4.99
N ALA A 305 10.15 14.64 6.20
CA ALA A 305 9.35 14.76 7.43
C ALA A 305 8.71 16.15 7.61
N GLY A 306 8.95 17.09 6.70
CA GLY A 306 8.44 18.46 6.79
C GLY A 306 9.17 19.33 7.83
N GLN A 307 10.29 18.86 8.40
CA GLN A 307 11.10 19.56 9.40
C GLN A 307 12.08 20.53 8.71
N LEU A 308 11.53 21.60 8.08
CA LEU A 308 12.31 22.47 7.18
C LEU A 308 13.55 23.07 7.82
N ASP A 309 13.44 23.59 9.06
CA ASP A 309 14.57 24.18 9.77
C ASP A 309 15.68 23.17 10.03
N VAL A 310 15.31 21.98 10.52
CA VAL A 310 16.23 20.85 10.75
C VAL A 310 16.87 20.38 9.44
N ALA A 311 16.10 20.29 8.37
CA ALA A 311 16.60 19.92 7.05
C ALA A 311 17.62 20.92 6.53
N GLY A 312 17.36 22.21 6.66
CA GLY A 312 18.27 23.28 6.26
C GLY A 312 19.56 23.29 7.06
N GLU A 313 19.50 23.04 8.37
CA GLU A 313 20.68 22.92 9.22
C GLU A 313 21.53 21.69 8.88
N ARG A 314 20.88 20.51 8.79
CA ARG A 314 21.54 19.26 8.39
C ARG A 314 22.17 19.37 6.98
N ALA A 315 21.51 20.06 6.04
CA ALA A 315 22.04 20.28 4.71
C ALA A 315 23.33 21.12 4.72
N ARG A 316 23.40 22.17 5.54
CA ARG A 316 24.63 22.98 5.71
C ARG A 316 25.78 22.16 6.31
N VAL A 317 25.49 21.33 7.33
CA VAL A 317 26.48 20.40 7.89
C VAL A 317 26.99 19.42 6.83
N ALA A 318 26.10 18.84 6.04
CA ALA A 318 26.45 17.92 4.97
C ALA A 318 27.30 18.59 3.88
N GLN A 319 26.96 19.82 3.47
CA GLN A 319 27.75 20.62 2.52
C GLN A 319 29.18 20.85 3.03
N THR A 320 29.34 21.17 4.31
CA THR A 320 30.65 21.34 4.93
C THR A 320 31.48 20.05 4.86
N ARG A 321 30.87 18.90 5.15
CA ARG A 321 31.55 17.59 5.08
C ARG A 321 31.89 17.19 3.63
N LEU A 322 31.05 17.49 2.67
CA LEU A 322 31.32 17.26 1.24
C LEU A 322 32.47 18.15 0.76
N ALA A 323 32.50 19.42 1.16
CA ALA A 323 33.60 20.34 0.84
C ALA A 323 34.94 19.89 1.47
N ALA A 324 34.92 19.44 2.72
CA ALA A 324 36.11 18.90 3.42
C ALA A 324 36.64 17.64 2.71
N TRP A 325 35.75 16.74 2.27
CA TRP A 325 36.15 15.59 1.46
C TRP A 325 36.84 16.01 0.16
N ARG A 326 36.29 16.99 -0.57
CA ARG A 326 36.93 17.51 -1.79
C ARG A 326 38.31 18.11 -1.56
N SER A 327 38.47 18.88 -0.49
CA SER A 327 39.73 19.54 -0.17
C SER A 327 40.83 18.58 0.29
N SER A 328 40.46 17.37 0.71
CA SER A 328 41.43 16.38 1.22
C SER A 328 42.34 15.80 0.12
N GLY A 329 42.11 16.11 -1.15
CA GLY A 329 42.97 15.68 -2.27
C GLY A 329 43.07 14.16 -2.45
N ARG A 330 42.22 13.41 -1.79
CA ARG A 330 42.24 11.95 -1.83
C ARG A 330 41.48 11.45 -3.07
N ASP A 331 42.21 11.32 -4.17
CA ASP A 331 41.87 10.40 -5.26
C ASP A 331 42.03 8.94 -4.77
N ASP A 332 41.34 8.59 -3.69
CA ASP A 332 41.34 7.23 -3.16
C ASP A 332 40.43 6.26 -3.94
N ASP A 333 40.12 6.56 -5.20
CA ASP A 333 39.35 5.70 -6.09
C ASP A 333 40.11 4.42 -6.53
N ALA A 334 41.39 4.35 -6.29
CA ALA A 334 42.21 3.20 -6.73
C ALA A 334 42.05 1.93 -5.89
N GLY A 335 41.45 2.00 -4.70
CA GLY A 335 41.27 0.86 -3.79
C GLY A 335 39.84 0.63 -3.29
N ARG A 336 38.89 1.49 -3.60
CA ARG A 336 37.51 1.36 -3.15
C ARG A 336 36.67 0.53 -4.07
N ASP A 337 35.92 -0.32 -3.45
CA ASP A 337 34.98 -1.23 -4.10
C ASP A 337 34.10 -0.52 -5.13
N ARG A 338 34.52 -0.55 -6.40
CA ARG A 338 33.70 -0.15 -7.54
C ARG A 338 32.40 -0.95 -7.67
N ALA A 339 32.26 -2.01 -6.90
CA ALA A 339 31.04 -2.79 -6.79
C ALA A 339 29.92 -2.04 -6.03
N SER A 340 30.22 -0.97 -5.27
CA SER A 340 29.19 -0.29 -4.50
C SER A 340 28.33 0.69 -5.31
N ASN A 341 28.85 1.26 -6.42
CA ASN A 341 28.02 2.10 -7.30
C ASN A 341 28.65 2.21 -8.71
N ALA A 342 27.83 2.10 -9.72
CA ALA A 342 28.27 2.29 -11.12
C ALA A 342 28.64 3.77 -11.43
N MET A 343 28.37 4.70 -10.52
CA MET A 343 28.62 6.12 -10.71
C MET A 343 29.96 6.50 -10.08
N PRO A 344 30.87 7.19 -10.80
CA PRO A 344 32.11 7.72 -10.25
C PRO A 344 31.89 8.59 -9.01
N THR A 345 32.82 8.57 -8.05
CA THR A 345 32.67 9.27 -6.76
C THR A 345 32.46 10.77 -6.93
N ASP A 346 33.14 11.41 -7.89
CA ASP A 346 32.94 12.83 -8.19
C ASP A 346 31.52 13.18 -8.64
N LEU A 347 30.88 12.30 -9.42
CA LEU A 347 29.49 12.47 -9.82
C LEU A 347 28.54 12.23 -8.65
N ARG A 348 28.84 11.30 -7.74
CA ARG A 348 28.08 11.07 -6.51
C ARG A 348 28.14 12.30 -5.60
N VAL A 349 29.31 12.90 -5.45
CA VAL A 349 29.48 14.15 -4.69
C VAL A 349 28.72 15.29 -5.35
N ALA A 350 28.81 15.45 -6.66
CA ALA A 350 28.03 16.46 -7.39
C ALA A 350 26.53 16.29 -7.22
N MET A 351 26.04 15.03 -7.19
CA MET A 351 24.64 14.71 -6.92
C MET A 351 24.23 15.14 -5.51
N LEU A 352 25.02 14.75 -4.49
CA LEU A 352 24.73 15.11 -3.11
C LEU A 352 24.78 16.63 -2.88
N GLU A 353 25.76 17.32 -3.46
CA GLU A 353 25.83 18.78 -3.38
C GLU A 353 24.64 19.47 -4.06
N ALA A 354 24.16 18.94 -5.19
CA ALA A 354 22.96 19.46 -5.82
C ALA A 354 21.72 19.21 -4.97
N GLN A 355 21.59 18.03 -4.35
CA GLN A 355 20.51 17.72 -3.41
C GLN A 355 20.55 18.62 -2.17
N MET A 356 21.73 18.84 -1.59
CA MET A 356 21.85 19.69 -0.41
C MET A 356 21.54 21.16 -0.71
N ALA A 357 21.96 21.67 -1.88
CA ALA A 357 21.58 23.01 -2.33
C ALA A 357 20.06 23.12 -2.60
N ARG A 358 19.45 22.08 -3.12
CA ARG A 358 17.99 22.00 -3.29
C ARG A 358 17.29 21.99 -1.92
N THR A 359 17.75 21.18 -0.95
CA THR A 359 17.19 21.11 0.40
C THR A 359 17.28 22.47 1.12
N GLU A 360 18.44 23.14 0.99
CA GLU A 360 18.62 24.50 1.49
C GLU A 360 17.60 25.47 0.86
N ALA A 361 17.38 25.39 -0.44
CA ALA A 361 16.44 26.22 -1.17
C ALA A 361 15.00 26.02 -0.70
N VAL A 362 14.56 24.78 -0.51
CA VAL A 362 13.22 24.46 0.00
C VAL A 362 13.04 24.99 1.42
N ALA A 363 14.05 24.83 2.28
CA ALA A 363 14.03 25.39 3.64
C ALA A 363 13.92 26.93 3.66
N LEU A 364 14.52 27.59 2.70
CA LEU A 364 14.51 29.06 2.59
C LEU A 364 13.31 29.64 1.83
N GLY A 365 12.57 28.79 1.05
CA GLY A 365 11.64 29.23 0.02
C GLY A 365 10.66 30.32 0.48
N LYS A 366 10.02 30.14 1.64
CA LYS A 366 9.05 31.12 2.19
C LYS A 366 9.73 32.31 2.90
N SER A 367 10.83 32.09 3.57
CA SER A 367 11.51 33.11 4.38
C SER A 367 12.42 34.03 3.55
N ASN A 368 13.06 33.47 2.51
CA ASN A 368 14.00 34.21 1.66
C ASN A 368 13.99 33.68 0.21
N PRO A 369 12.99 34.04 -0.62
CA PRO A 369 12.88 33.57 -1.99
C PRO A 369 14.08 33.90 -2.89
N ALA A 370 14.80 34.99 -2.63
CA ALA A 370 15.99 35.35 -3.41
C ALA A 370 17.14 34.39 -3.14
N ALA A 371 17.39 34.05 -1.87
CA ALA A 371 18.39 33.07 -1.49
C ALA A 371 18.00 31.67 -1.98
N ALA A 372 16.73 31.30 -1.94
CA ALA A 372 16.18 30.04 -2.47
C ALA A 372 16.47 29.92 -3.99
N ARG A 373 16.19 30.96 -4.79
CA ARG A 373 16.56 30.97 -6.23
C ARG A 373 18.05 30.78 -6.45
N ALA A 374 18.87 31.49 -5.69
CA ALA A 374 20.33 31.35 -5.80
C ALA A 374 20.78 29.91 -5.46
N ALA A 375 20.17 29.27 -4.46
CA ALA A 375 20.47 27.90 -4.10
C ALA A 375 20.03 26.92 -5.20
N LEU A 376 18.82 27.09 -5.80
CA LEU A 376 18.36 26.29 -6.94
C LEU A 376 19.22 26.45 -8.18
N ALA A 377 19.71 27.68 -8.46
CA ALA A 377 20.66 27.90 -9.54
C ALA A 377 21.97 27.11 -9.33
N ARG A 378 22.49 27.11 -8.08
CA ARG A 378 23.65 26.27 -7.74
C ARG A 378 23.34 24.77 -7.90
N ALA A 379 22.18 24.33 -7.45
CA ALA A 379 21.72 22.95 -7.60
C ALA A 379 21.65 22.55 -9.09
N SER A 380 21.05 23.38 -9.91
CA SER A 380 20.92 23.16 -11.38
C SER A 380 22.28 23.07 -12.05
N GLN A 381 23.21 24.00 -11.73
CA GLN A 381 24.56 23.98 -12.27
C GLN A 381 25.32 22.69 -11.91
N ARG A 382 25.13 22.17 -10.70
CA ARG A 382 25.77 20.92 -10.28
C ARG A 382 25.10 19.71 -10.93
N ALA A 383 23.76 19.70 -11.01
CA ALA A 383 23.01 18.64 -11.65
C ALA A 383 23.27 18.53 -13.17
N SER A 384 23.68 19.63 -13.83
CA SER A 384 24.01 19.61 -15.27
C SER A 384 25.29 18.81 -15.59
N ARG A 385 26.13 18.56 -14.60
CA ARG A 385 27.35 17.73 -14.73
C ARG A 385 27.06 16.23 -14.65
N LEU A 386 25.88 15.86 -14.19
CA LEU A 386 25.45 14.46 -14.07
C LEU A 386 25.06 13.91 -15.44
N ASP A 387 25.28 12.61 -15.61
CA ASP A 387 24.75 11.89 -16.76
C ASP A 387 23.27 12.21 -16.97
N PRO A 388 22.81 12.44 -18.22
CA PRO A 388 21.43 12.80 -18.50
C PRO A 388 20.40 11.86 -17.90
N ARG A 389 20.68 10.56 -17.83
CA ARG A 389 19.77 9.54 -17.26
C ARG A 389 19.86 9.49 -15.75
N ALA A 390 21.08 9.37 -15.20
CA ALA A 390 21.29 9.28 -13.76
C ALA A 390 20.82 10.53 -12.99
N GLY A 391 20.95 11.72 -13.60
CA GLY A 391 20.54 12.99 -13.01
C GLY A 391 19.11 13.44 -13.38
N ALA A 392 18.37 12.70 -14.20
CA ALA A 392 17.06 13.14 -14.73
C ALA A 392 16.07 13.50 -13.61
N TRP A 393 15.92 12.63 -12.63
CA TRP A 393 15.02 12.81 -11.49
C TRP A 393 15.37 14.05 -10.66
N LEU A 394 16.67 14.33 -10.46
CA LEU A 394 17.12 15.47 -9.67
C LEU A 394 16.88 16.79 -10.44
N ARG A 395 17.17 16.81 -11.73
CA ARG A 395 16.85 17.97 -12.59
C ARG A 395 15.35 18.25 -12.63
N ALA A 396 14.52 17.21 -12.72
CA ALA A 396 13.07 17.33 -12.64
C ALA A 396 12.63 17.97 -11.31
N GLY A 397 13.13 17.47 -10.18
CA GLY A 397 12.80 18.00 -8.86
C GLY A 397 13.29 19.44 -8.65
N ILE A 398 14.48 19.82 -9.16
CA ILE A 398 14.97 21.20 -9.12
C ILE A 398 14.05 22.11 -9.96
N ALA A 399 13.62 21.67 -11.13
CA ALA A 399 12.71 22.44 -11.99
C ALA A 399 11.32 22.61 -11.35
N GLN A 400 10.81 21.61 -10.66
CA GLN A 400 9.58 21.70 -9.88
C GLN A 400 9.68 22.75 -8.76
N ASP A 401 10.79 22.75 -8.00
CA ASP A 401 11.00 23.75 -6.94
C ASP A 401 11.17 25.18 -7.53
N MET A 402 11.85 25.31 -8.69
CA MET A 402 11.95 26.59 -9.38
C MET A 402 10.57 27.07 -9.84
N ALA A 403 9.76 26.19 -10.42
CA ALA A 403 8.41 26.53 -10.88
C ALA A 403 7.51 26.91 -9.70
N ALA A 404 7.61 26.23 -8.56
CA ALA A 404 6.90 26.57 -7.33
C ALA A 404 7.23 28.00 -6.86
N LEU A 405 8.51 28.40 -6.86
CA LEU A 405 8.93 29.79 -6.54
C LEU A 405 8.34 30.82 -7.53
N GLU A 406 8.20 30.47 -8.82
CA GLU A 406 7.57 31.34 -9.79
C GLU A 406 6.05 31.42 -9.60
N THR A 407 5.40 30.31 -9.23
CA THR A 407 3.98 30.28 -8.87
C THR A 407 3.70 31.14 -7.64
N ASP A 408 4.50 31.02 -6.59
CA ASP A 408 4.41 31.85 -5.37
C ASP A 408 4.64 33.34 -5.68
N ALA A 409 5.50 33.63 -6.66
CA ALA A 409 5.72 34.99 -7.16
C ALA A 409 4.62 35.50 -8.12
N ARG A 410 3.52 34.73 -8.30
CA ARG A 410 2.41 35.03 -9.26
C ARG A 410 2.84 35.14 -10.71
N ARG A 411 3.79 34.29 -11.13
CA ARG A 411 4.31 34.22 -12.51
C ARG A 411 4.05 32.82 -13.13
N PRO A 412 2.78 32.42 -13.30
CA PRO A 412 2.45 31.07 -13.77
C PRO A 412 2.95 30.76 -15.19
N ALA A 413 3.10 31.78 -16.03
CA ALA A 413 3.67 31.59 -17.37
C ALA A 413 5.14 31.15 -17.34
N ASP A 414 5.95 31.70 -16.42
CA ASP A 414 7.34 31.28 -16.22
C ASP A 414 7.40 29.89 -15.61
N ALA A 415 6.54 29.58 -14.64
CA ALA A 415 6.40 28.24 -14.06
C ALA A 415 6.07 27.21 -15.15
N ALA A 416 5.07 27.46 -15.99
CA ALA A 416 4.70 26.57 -17.09
C ALA A 416 5.85 26.38 -18.12
N ARG A 417 6.60 27.43 -18.44
CA ARG A 417 7.77 27.32 -19.32
C ARG A 417 8.84 26.42 -18.73
N ILE A 418 9.21 26.62 -17.47
CA ILE A 418 10.21 25.81 -16.76
C ILE A 418 9.79 24.34 -16.76
N LEU A 419 8.54 24.06 -16.40
CA LEU A 419 8.01 22.69 -16.30
C LEU A 419 7.91 22.00 -17.67
N ARG A 420 7.56 22.74 -18.73
CA ARG A 420 7.49 22.20 -20.09
C ARG A 420 8.88 21.81 -20.61
N GLU A 421 9.88 22.67 -20.38
CA GLU A 421 11.27 22.36 -20.69
C GLU A 421 11.77 21.14 -19.89
N ALA A 422 11.47 21.08 -18.60
CA ALA A 422 11.84 19.96 -17.73
C ALA A 422 11.17 18.64 -18.15
N LEU A 423 9.89 18.68 -18.51
CA LEU A 423 9.14 17.53 -18.99
C LEU A 423 9.72 16.99 -20.31
N ALA A 424 10.03 17.88 -21.25
CA ALA A 424 10.65 17.50 -22.52
C ALA A 424 12.04 16.84 -22.30
N ALA A 425 12.86 17.44 -21.42
CA ALA A 425 14.17 16.90 -21.07
C ALA A 425 14.07 15.55 -20.34
N TYR A 426 13.08 15.39 -19.43
CA TYR A 426 12.84 14.14 -18.71
C TYR A 426 12.40 13.03 -19.66
N ARG A 427 11.45 13.30 -20.55
CA ARG A 427 10.95 12.36 -21.57
C ARG A 427 12.02 11.85 -22.53
N ALA A 428 13.06 12.63 -22.77
CA ALA A 428 14.20 12.19 -23.57
C ALA A 428 15.03 11.09 -22.89
N THR A 429 14.89 10.90 -21.59
CA THR A 429 15.64 9.93 -20.79
C THR A 429 14.78 8.82 -20.20
N ALA A 430 13.57 9.13 -19.79
CA ALA A 430 12.62 8.20 -19.15
C ALA A 430 11.18 8.63 -19.44
N SER A 431 10.25 7.67 -19.51
CA SER A 431 8.83 7.96 -19.74
C SER A 431 7.93 7.09 -18.87
N ARG A 432 6.69 7.56 -18.67
CA ARG A 432 5.62 6.89 -17.92
C ARG A 432 6.01 6.56 -16.48
N THR A 433 6.76 7.45 -15.85
CA THR A 433 7.16 7.34 -14.45
C THR A 433 6.32 8.26 -13.58
N ARG A 434 6.34 8.01 -12.25
CA ARG A 434 5.72 8.92 -11.28
C ARG A 434 6.30 10.33 -11.32
N ILE A 435 7.59 10.48 -11.66
CA ILE A 435 8.23 11.79 -11.82
C ILE A 435 7.62 12.55 -13.00
N GLU A 436 7.42 11.88 -14.12
CA GLU A 436 6.72 12.46 -15.28
C GLU A 436 5.30 12.88 -14.90
N ALA A 437 4.56 12.01 -14.20
CA ALA A 437 3.22 12.32 -13.74
C ALA A 437 3.20 13.55 -12.82
N ASN A 438 4.18 13.66 -11.92
CA ASN A 438 4.30 14.84 -11.05
C ASN A 438 4.61 16.13 -11.85
N LEU A 439 5.52 16.06 -12.83
CA LEU A 439 5.78 17.21 -13.72
C LEU A 439 4.54 17.62 -14.53
N LEU A 440 3.78 16.64 -15.02
CA LEU A 440 2.52 16.89 -15.73
C LEU A 440 1.45 17.53 -14.81
N MET A 441 1.37 17.12 -13.55
CA MET A 441 0.46 17.75 -12.58
C MET A 441 0.83 19.21 -12.34
N ASP A 442 2.10 19.48 -12.06
CA ASP A 442 2.57 20.84 -11.80
C ASP A 442 2.44 21.72 -13.05
N LEU A 443 2.71 21.16 -14.25
CA LEU A 443 2.51 21.86 -15.51
C LEU A 443 1.03 22.15 -15.77
N GLY A 444 0.15 21.18 -15.50
CA GLY A 444 -1.29 21.36 -15.65
C GLY A 444 -1.83 22.48 -14.76
N GLU A 445 -1.34 22.59 -13.53
CA GLU A 445 -1.68 23.66 -12.59
C GLU A 445 -1.19 25.02 -13.13
N ALA A 446 0.06 25.11 -13.55
CA ALA A 446 0.65 26.34 -14.09
C ALA A 446 -0.06 26.82 -15.38
N GLU A 447 -0.40 25.90 -16.29
CA GLU A 447 -1.15 26.21 -17.51
C GLU A 447 -2.56 26.73 -17.20
N ARG A 448 -3.27 26.12 -16.25
CA ARG A 448 -4.59 26.58 -15.83
C ARG A 448 -4.52 27.99 -15.21
N ALA A 449 -3.52 28.25 -14.39
CA ALA A 449 -3.29 29.55 -13.78
C ALA A 449 -2.90 30.62 -14.81
N HIS A 450 -2.34 30.22 -15.96
CA HIS A 450 -1.99 31.13 -17.07
C HIS A 450 -3.11 31.28 -18.10
N GLY A 451 -4.25 30.63 -17.96
CA GLY A 451 -5.39 30.73 -18.87
C GLY A 451 -5.54 29.56 -19.85
N GLY A 452 -4.66 28.57 -19.82
CA GLY A 452 -4.72 27.38 -20.65
C GLY A 452 -5.55 26.25 -20.01
N ALA A 453 -6.84 26.47 -19.72
CA ALA A 453 -7.67 25.54 -18.96
C ALA A 453 -7.72 24.13 -19.58
N ASP A 454 -7.94 24.02 -20.90
CA ASP A 454 -8.05 22.73 -21.57
C ASP A 454 -6.69 22.01 -21.67
N ALA A 455 -5.60 22.76 -21.91
CA ALA A 455 -4.25 22.22 -21.92
C ALA A 455 -3.88 21.67 -20.55
N GLY A 456 -4.21 22.38 -19.47
CA GLY A 456 -3.98 21.93 -18.12
C GLY A 456 -4.74 20.63 -17.77
N VAL A 457 -6.01 20.51 -18.19
CA VAL A 457 -6.80 19.28 -18.03
C VAL A 457 -6.19 18.12 -18.82
N ALA A 458 -5.65 18.36 -20.02
CA ALA A 458 -4.99 17.32 -20.80
C ALA A 458 -3.74 16.76 -20.07
N HIS A 459 -2.93 17.64 -19.47
CA HIS A 459 -1.77 17.24 -18.68
C HIS A 459 -2.17 16.44 -17.42
N PHE A 460 -3.21 16.87 -16.71
CA PHE A 460 -3.74 16.11 -15.56
C PHE A 460 -4.22 14.71 -15.97
N ARG A 461 -4.94 14.60 -17.09
CA ARG A 461 -5.40 13.31 -17.61
C ARG A 461 -4.23 12.38 -17.91
N GLU A 462 -3.21 12.86 -18.59
CA GLU A 462 -2.01 12.08 -18.89
C GLU A 462 -1.27 11.66 -17.60
N ALA A 463 -1.19 12.55 -16.60
CA ALA A 463 -0.61 12.23 -15.30
C ALA A 463 -1.38 11.09 -14.59
N PHE A 464 -2.72 11.16 -14.59
CA PHE A 464 -3.56 10.16 -13.96
C PHE A 464 -3.53 8.80 -14.67
N GLU A 465 -3.38 8.78 -15.99
CA GLU A 465 -3.10 7.54 -16.74
C GLU A 465 -1.80 6.89 -16.25
N ILE A 466 -0.74 7.69 -16.07
CA ILE A 466 0.53 7.19 -15.55
C ILE A 466 0.39 6.69 -14.11
N TYR A 467 -0.30 7.41 -13.21
CA TYR A 467 -0.51 6.95 -11.83
C TYR A 467 -1.26 5.62 -11.76
N ARG A 468 -2.27 5.41 -12.60
CA ARG A 468 -3.02 4.14 -12.68
C ARG A 468 -2.16 2.97 -13.16
N GLU A 469 -1.18 3.24 -14.00
CA GLU A 469 -0.26 2.23 -14.51
C GLU A 469 0.84 1.82 -13.52
N GLN A 470 1.01 2.56 -12.40
CA GLN A 470 2.04 2.28 -11.38
C GLN A 470 1.52 1.27 -10.34
N PRO A 471 1.96 0.01 -10.34
CA PRO A 471 1.34 -1.04 -9.52
C PRO A 471 1.68 -0.93 -8.02
N GLU A 472 2.80 -0.33 -7.66
CA GLU A 472 3.32 -0.36 -6.29
C GLU A 472 3.05 0.93 -5.50
N ASN A 473 3.07 2.08 -6.15
CA ASN A 473 2.74 3.38 -5.57
C ASN A 473 1.30 3.77 -5.94
N ARG A 474 0.36 2.99 -5.43
CA ARG A 474 -1.04 3.11 -5.76
C ARG A 474 -1.58 4.46 -5.38
N GLY A 475 -1.92 5.18 -6.42
CA GLY A 475 -2.65 6.39 -6.32
C GLY A 475 -1.79 7.62 -6.11
N VAL A 476 -2.47 8.71 -6.22
CA VAL A 476 -2.00 10.07 -5.97
C VAL A 476 -2.57 10.52 -4.62
N GLY A 477 -1.83 11.31 -3.86
CA GLY A 477 -2.35 11.89 -2.62
C GLY A 477 -3.57 12.77 -2.90
N ALA A 478 -4.55 12.77 -2.00
CA ALA A 478 -5.82 13.47 -2.18
C ALA A 478 -5.62 14.97 -2.52
N GLU A 479 -4.70 15.66 -1.84
CA GLU A 479 -4.37 17.06 -2.10
C GLU A 479 -3.94 17.32 -3.55
N ARG A 480 -3.06 16.47 -4.11
CA ARG A 480 -2.61 16.59 -5.50
C ARG A 480 -3.69 16.16 -6.49
N ALA A 481 -4.48 15.15 -6.15
CA ALA A 481 -5.63 14.72 -6.96
C ALA A 481 -6.66 15.84 -7.12
N GLN A 482 -6.83 16.67 -6.10
CA GLN A 482 -7.78 17.78 -6.08
C GLN A 482 -7.62 18.73 -7.27
N LEU A 483 -6.41 18.94 -7.76
CA LEU A 483 -6.16 19.79 -8.94
C LEU A 483 -6.92 19.28 -10.16
N PHE A 484 -6.89 17.97 -10.40
CA PHE A 484 -7.61 17.37 -11.51
C PHE A 484 -9.11 17.22 -11.24
N LEU A 485 -9.48 16.78 -10.03
CA LEU A 485 -10.89 16.63 -9.65
C LEU A 485 -11.65 17.96 -9.76
N ALA A 486 -11.09 19.07 -9.27
CA ALA A 486 -11.70 20.37 -9.40
C ALA A 486 -11.87 20.80 -10.87
N ALA A 487 -10.85 20.56 -11.70
CA ALA A 487 -10.91 20.87 -13.11
C ALA A 487 -11.97 20.04 -13.86
N LEU A 488 -12.11 18.75 -13.52
CA LEU A 488 -13.15 17.87 -14.06
C LEU A 488 -14.54 18.29 -13.58
N ALA A 489 -14.67 18.64 -12.29
CA ALA A 489 -15.95 19.11 -11.73
C ALA A 489 -16.43 20.39 -12.39
N GLU A 490 -15.55 21.39 -12.58
CA GLU A 490 -15.85 22.61 -13.35
C GLU A 490 -16.32 22.30 -14.78
N ARG A 491 -15.65 21.38 -15.44
CA ARG A 491 -16.02 20.94 -16.80
C ARG A 491 -17.37 20.24 -16.82
N HIS A 492 -17.59 19.34 -15.87
CA HIS A 492 -18.87 18.64 -15.72
C HIS A 492 -20.01 19.60 -15.44
N ALA A 493 -19.80 20.61 -14.58
CA ALA A 493 -20.83 21.62 -14.28
C ALA A 493 -21.23 22.45 -15.51
N ARG A 494 -20.31 22.67 -16.47
CA ARG A 494 -20.60 23.38 -17.72
C ARG A 494 -21.35 22.51 -18.73
N ALA A 495 -21.04 21.23 -18.79
CA ALA A 495 -21.62 20.27 -19.74
C ALA A 495 -21.76 18.89 -19.08
N PRO A 496 -22.80 18.65 -18.29
CA PRO A 496 -23.01 17.37 -17.60
C PRO A 496 -23.25 16.24 -18.61
N THR A 497 -22.41 15.22 -18.57
CA THR A 497 -22.57 14.00 -19.37
C THR A 497 -22.18 12.76 -18.53
N THR A 498 -22.70 11.59 -18.88
CA THR A 498 -22.29 10.32 -18.26
C THR A 498 -20.78 10.09 -18.39
N GLN A 499 -20.20 10.49 -19.53
CA GLN A 499 -18.76 10.37 -19.76
C GLN A 499 -17.96 11.24 -18.80
N SER A 500 -18.35 12.50 -18.59
CA SER A 500 -17.65 13.41 -17.65
C SER A 500 -17.79 12.98 -16.18
N ALA A 501 -18.94 12.40 -15.81
CA ALA A 501 -19.14 11.79 -14.50
C ALA A 501 -18.28 10.54 -14.31
N GLY A 502 -18.18 9.68 -15.33
CA GLY A 502 -17.30 8.52 -15.33
C GLY A 502 -15.82 8.89 -15.19
N GLU A 503 -15.37 9.93 -15.92
CA GLU A 503 -13.99 10.44 -15.82
C GLU A 503 -13.68 10.95 -14.39
N LEU A 504 -14.62 11.63 -13.75
CA LEU A 504 -14.50 12.04 -12.35
C LEU A 504 -14.40 10.83 -11.42
N PHE A 505 -15.26 9.84 -11.59
CA PHE A 505 -15.22 8.62 -10.80
C PHE A 505 -13.88 7.88 -10.93
N ASP A 506 -13.38 7.73 -12.15
CA ASP A 506 -12.06 7.12 -12.42
C ASP A 506 -10.90 7.90 -11.78
N ALA A 507 -11.04 9.23 -11.72
CA ALA A 507 -10.06 10.06 -11.02
C ALA A 507 -10.10 9.83 -9.49
N PHE A 508 -11.26 9.65 -8.88
CA PHE A 508 -11.40 9.26 -7.48
C PHE A 508 -10.75 7.89 -7.19
N GLU A 509 -10.94 6.91 -8.08
CA GLU A 509 -10.31 5.58 -7.95
C GLU A 509 -8.77 5.62 -8.04
N THR A 510 -8.21 6.71 -8.54
CA THR A 510 -6.76 6.92 -8.62
C THR A 510 -6.18 7.52 -7.33
N ILE A 511 -7.01 7.98 -6.40
CA ILE A 511 -6.55 8.45 -5.08
C ILE A 511 -6.02 7.26 -4.27
N ALA A 512 -4.92 7.49 -3.56
CA ALA A 512 -4.30 6.44 -2.75
C ALA A 512 -5.27 5.91 -1.69
N SER A 513 -5.49 4.60 -1.71
CA SER A 513 -6.38 3.94 -0.76
C SER A 513 -5.67 3.65 0.57
N PRO A 514 -6.32 3.86 1.72
CA PRO A 514 -5.81 3.47 3.03
C PRO A 514 -5.50 1.95 3.14
N ALA A 515 -4.60 1.56 4.04
CA ALA A 515 -4.24 0.15 4.25
C ALA A 515 -5.44 -0.71 4.68
N VAL A 516 -6.37 -0.14 5.43
CA VAL A 516 -7.65 -0.78 5.77
C VAL A 516 -8.46 -1.13 4.53
N ALA A 517 -8.57 -0.21 3.59
CA ALA A 517 -9.27 -0.42 2.34
C ALA A 517 -8.67 -1.56 1.51
N GLN A 518 -7.33 -1.60 1.44
CA GLN A 518 -6.60 -2.68 0.77
C GLN A 518 -6.82 -4.03 1.46
N THR A 519 -6.79 -4.06 2.79
CA THR A 519 -7.06 -5.27 3.58
C THR A 519 -8.48 -5.76 3.38
N ALA A 520 -9.46 -4.86 3.41
CA ALA A 520 -10.88 -5.19 3.19
C ALA A 520 -11.11 -5.72 1.77
N ALA A 521 -10.51 -5.10 0.76
CA ALA A 521 -10.60 -5.56 -0.64
C ALA A 521 -9.97 -6.95 -0.83
N ALA A 522 -8.80 -7.19 -0.25
CA ALA A 522 -8.13 -8.49 -0.33
C ALA A 522 -8.94 -9.61 0.37
N THR A 523 -9.60 -9.28 1.47
CA THR A 523 -10.50 -10.22 2.18
C THR A 523 -11.78 -10.48 1.39
N ALA A 524 -12.41 -9.44 0.86
CA ALA A 524 -13.61 -9.58 0.04
C ALA A 524 -13.34 -10.43 -1.21
N ALA A 525 -12.18 -10.23 -1.87
CA ALA A 525 -11.75 -11.06 -2.99
C ALA A 525 -11.54 -12.53 -2.58
N ARG A 526 -11.03 -12.78 -1.36
CA ARG A 526 -10.91 -14.14 -0.81
C ARG A 526 -12.27 -14.78 -0.59
N LEU A 527 -13.22 -14.06 0.00
CA LEU A 527 -14.58 -14.54 0.22
C LEU A 527 -15.30 -14.83 -1.12
N GLN A 528 -15.11 -13.99 -2.11
CA GLN A 528 -15.65 -14.18 -3.47
C GLN A 528 -15.05 -15.41 -4.18
N ALA A 529 -13.80 -15.75 -3.91
CA ALA A 529 -13.09 -16.86 -4.56
C ALA A 529 -13.63 -18.26 -4.17
N GLY A 530 -14.51 -18.37 -3.19
CA GLY A 530 -15.11 -19.65 -2.76
C GLY A 530 -14.04 -20.68 -2.39
N GLU A 531 -14.01 -21.83 -3.09
CA GLU A 531 -13.03 -22.89 -2.84
C GLU A 531 -11.55 -22.48 -3.04
N GLY A 532 -11.30 -21.39 -3.77
CA GLY A 532 -9.96 -20.80 -3.89
C GLY A 532 -9.58 -19.93 -2.70
N GLY A 533 -10.51 -19.58 -1.84
CA GLY A 533 -10.30 -18.68 -0.71
C GLY A 533 -9.27 -19.20 0.31
N ASP A 534 -9.21 -20.51 0.54
CA ASP A 534 -8.25 -21.12 1.46
C ASP A 534 -6.80 -20.95 1.00
N VAL A 535 -6.56 -21.02 -0.31
CA VAL A 535 -5.21 -20.83 -0.86
C VAL A 535 -4.78 -19.37 -0.76
N ILE A 536 -5.72 -18.44 -1.01
CA ILE A 536 -5.48 -17.00 -0.80
C ILE A 536 -5.15 -16.75 0.69
N ARG A 537 -5.95 -17.31 1.59
CA ARG A 537 -5.73 -17.19 3.03
C ARG A 537 -4.37 -17.73 3.44
N ALA A 538 -4.02 -18.94 3.01
CA ALA A 538 -2.74 -19.57 3.32
C ALA A 538 -1.55 -18.69 2.87
N TRP A 539 -1.66 -18.06 1.69
CA TRP A 539 -0.65 -17.13 1.22
C TRP A 539 -0.59 -15.86 2.08
N GLN A 540 -1.73 -15.25 2.37
CA GLN A 540 -1.81 -14.05 3.21
C GLN A 540 -1.20 -14.30 4.60
N ASP A 541 -1.51 -15.44 5.22
CA ASP A 541 -0.99 -15.84 6.54
C ASP A 541 0.52 -16.09 6.50
N SER A 542 1.00 -16.74 5.44
CA SER A 542 2.43 -17.02 5.27
C SER A 542 3.24 -15.74 5.02
N ASP A 543 2.75 -14.85 4.17
CA ASP A 543 3.35 -13.55 3.90
C ASP A 543 3.39 -12.68 5.16
N ARG A 544 2.31 -12.64 5.93
CA ARG A 544 2.22 -11.96 7.22
C ARG A 544 3.24 -12.51 8.22
N SER A 545 3.35 -13.83 8.33
CA SER A 545 4.32 -14.48 9.23
C SER A 545 5.76 -14.13 8.85
N LEU A 546 6.06 -14.10 7.56
CA LEU A 546 7.37 -13.68 7.05
C LEU A 546 7.66 -12.21 7.39
N ARG A 547 6.69 -11.31 7.21
CA ARG A 547 6.87 -9.88 7.56
C ARG A 547 7.13 -9.67 9.05
N ARG A 548 6.42 -10.41 9.93
CA ARG A 548 6.68 -10.38 11.38
C ARG A 548 8.09 -10.87 11.72
N ALA A 549 8.53 -11.97 11.12
CA ALA A 549 9.87 -12.49 11.35
C ALA A 549 10.96 -11.52 10.86
N LEU A 550 10.75 -10.87 9.70
CA LEU A 550 11.63 -9.83 9.19
C LEU A 550 11.68 -8.61 10.11
N ALA A 551 10.53 -8.17 10.64
CA ALA A 551 10.47 -7.06 11.57
C ALA A 551 11.16 -7.40 12.90
N ARG A 552 10.96 -8.61 13.45
CA ARG A 552 11.69 -9.08 14.64
C ARG A 552 13.20 -9.12 14.40
N GLN A 553 13.63 -9.68 13.27
CA GLN A 553 15.05 -9.68 12.91
C GLN A 553 15.63 -8.25 12.82
N ALA A 554 14.87 -7.32 12.23
CA ALA A 554 15.28 -5.92 12.13
C ALA A 554 15.29 -5.18 13.48
N SER A 555 14.47 -5.61 14.46
CA SER A 555 14.42 -5.01 15.79
C SER A 555 15.49 -5.52 16.75
N LEU A 556 16.22 -6.59 16.41
CA LEU A 556 17.32 -7.07 17.23
C LEU A 556 18.38 -6.00 17.41
N ALA A 557 18.85 -5.85 18.64
CA ALA A 557 19.94 -4.93 18.96
C ALA A 557 21.24 -5.34 18.23
N ALA A 558 22.10 -4.37 17.91
CA ALA A 558 23.35 -4.62 17.20
C ALA A 558 24.29 -5.57 17.98
N ASP A 559 24.15 -5.59 19.29
CA ASP A 559 24.89 -6.40 20.25
C ASP A 559 24.12 -7.64 20.72
N ALA A 560 22.98 -7.96 20.12
CA ALA A 560 22.19 -9.15 20.45
C ALA A 560 23.07 -10.41 20.36
N PRO A 561 22.85 -11.43 21.24
CA PRO A 561 23.59 -12.67 21.23
C PRO A 561 23.60 -13.35 19.85
N ALA A 562 24.72 -13.93 19.45
CA ALA A 562 24.87 -14.59 18.15
C ALA A 562 23.78 -15.66 17.92
N ALA A 563 23.52 -16.48 18.96
CA ALA A 563 22.48 -17.50 18.91
C ALA A 563 21.05 -16.94 18.69
N GLU A 564 20.77 -15.72 19.10
CA GLU A 564 19.48 -15.07 18.86
C GLU A 564 19.37 -14.56 17.43
N ARG A 565 20.43 -13.97 16.91
CA ARG A 565 20.50 -13.54 15.49
C ARG A 565 20.40 -14.72 14.54
N GLU A 566 21.12 -15.81 14.81
CA GLU A 566 21.06 -17.05 14.01
C GLU A 566 19.64 -17.66 14.02
N ARG A 567 18.96 -17.65 15.17
CA ARG A 567 17.57 -18.14 15.25
C ARG A 567 16.61 -17.28 14.44
N ALA A 568 16.73 -15.96 14.52
CA ALA A 568 15.91 -15.04 13.75
C ALA A 568 16.14 -15.19 12.23
N GLU A 569 17.39 -15.41 11.83
CA GLU A 569 17.76 -15.66 10.44
C GLU A 569 17.21 -17.00 9.92
N ALA A 570 17.34 -18.06 10.72
CA ALA A 570 16.78 -19.37 10.40
C ALA A 570 15.25 -19.32 10.27
N GLU A 571 14.56 -18.59 11.17
CA GLU A 571 13.11 -18.38 11.11
C GLU A 571 12.71 -17.65 9.82
N VAL A 572 13.38 -16.57 9.46
CA VAL A 572 13.13 -15.83 8.21
C VAL A 572 13.36 -16.71 6.99
N THR A 573 14.42 -17.49 6.98
CA THR A 573 14.75 -18.41 5.88
C THR A 573 13.65 -19.46 5.69
N LEU A 574 13.21 -20.08 6.78
CA LEU A 574 12.13 -21.06 6.76
C LEU A 574 10.82 -20.46 6.24
N LEU A 575 10.45 -19.29 6.77
CA LEU A 575 9.19 -18.61 6.38
C LEU A 575 9.23 -18.09 4.94
N ARG A 576 10.40 -17.69 4.42
CA ARG A 576 10.55 -17.37 2.99
C ARG A 576 10.28 -18.58 2.10
N ALA A 577 10.89 -19.71 2.40
CA ALA A 577 10.66 -20.94 1.65
C ALA A 577 9.17 -21.33 1.67
N ARG A 578 8.54 -21.23 2.84
CA ARG A 578 7.11 -21.52 3.02
C ARG A 578 6.23 -20.55 2.21
N THR A 579 6.51 -19.26 2.28
CA THR A 579 5.74 -18.24 1.53
C THR A 579 5.88 -18.44 0.03
N ALA A 580 7.07 -18.79 -0.47
CA ALA A 580 7.28 -19.09 -1.87
C ALA A 580 6.51 -20.35 -2.32
N GLU A 581 6.44 -21.38 -1.47
CA GLU A 581 5.67 -22.59 -1.74
C GLU A 581 4.17 -22.30 -1.85
N VAL A 582 3.62 -21.60 -0.85
CA VAL A 582 2.19 -21.26 -0.81
C VAL A 582 1.82 -20.31 -1.94
N LYS A 583 2.72 -19.38 -2.29
CA LYS A 583 2.53 -18.48 -3.43
C LYS A 583 2.46 -19.25 -4.75
N ARG A 584 3.29 -20.25 -4.94
CA ARG A 584 3.20 -21.12 -6.13
C ARG A 584 1.87 -21.85 -6.21
N ALA A 585 1.35 -22.32 -5.08
CA ALA A 585 0.04 -22.96 -5.04
C ALA A 585 -1.09 -21.97 -5.36
N LEU A 586 -0.98 -20.71 -4.90
CA LEU A 586 -1.92 -19.64 -5.22
C LEU A 586 -1.91 -19.32 -6.73
N ASP A 587 -0.73 -19.09 -7.29
CA ASP A 587 -0.56 -18.76 -8.71
C ASP A 587 -1.05 -19.89 -9.63
N ALA A 588 -0.88 -21.14 -9.20
CA ALA A 588 -1.41 -22.29 -9.92
C ALA A 588 -2.94 -22.36 -9.94
N ARG A 589 -3.62 -21.93 -8.87
CA ARG A 589 -5.09 -21.95 -8.77
C ARG A 589 -5.74 -20.67 -9.22
N LEU A 590 -5.14 -19.52 -8.94
CA LEU A 590 -5.68 -18.19 -9.18
C LEU A 590 -4.60 -17.25 -9.78
N PRO A 591 -4.25 -17.44 -11.05
CA PRO A 591 -3.13 -16.72 -11.69
C PRO A 591 -3.25 -15.19 -11.65
N ASN A 592 -4.48 -14.68 -11.60
CA ASN A 592 -4.79 -13.25 -11.66
C ASN A 592 -5.17 -12.64 -10.31
N PHE A 593 -5.02 -13.36 -9.20
CA PHE A 593 -5.46 -12.88 -7.88
C PHE A 593 -4.90 -11.51 -7.51
N GLY A 594 -3.58 -11.33 -7.66
CA GLY A 594 -2.93 -10.05 -7.38
C GLY A 594 -3.44 -8.89 -8.26
N VAL A 595 -3.85 -9.18 -9.48
CA VAL A 595 -4.39 -8.19 -10.42
C VAL A 595 -5.81 -7.81 -10.01
N VAL A 596 -6.66 -8.80 -9.68
CA VAL A 596 -8.07 -8.58 -9.33
C VAL A 596 -8.23 -7.72 -8.08
N THR A 597 -7.41 -7.93 -7.05
CA THR A 597 -7.50 -7.17 -5.79
C THR A 597 -7.06 -5.71 -5.93
N LEU A 598 -6.36 -5.39 -7.00
CA LEU A 598 -5.70 -4.11 -7.21
C LEU A 598 -6.31 -3.26 -8.32
N GLN A 599 -7.22 -3.81 -9.12
CA GLN A 599 -7.87 -3.03 -10.17
C GLN A 599 -8.86 -2.02 -9.56
N PRO A 600 -8.91 -0.79 -10.08
CA PRO A 600 -9.97 0.15 -9.75
C PRO A 600 -11.33 -0.45 -10.11
N VAL A 601 -12.34 -0.12 -9.31
CA VAL A 601 -13.74 -0.46 -9.67
C VAL A 601 -14.21 0.53 -10.73
N SER A 602 -15.00 0.07 -11.67
CA SER A 602 -15.67 0.96 -12.63
C SER A 602 -16.97 1.53 -12.02
N LEU A 603 -17.40 2.69 -12.52
CA LEU A 603 -18.69 3.27 -12.12
C LEU A 603 -19.86 2.29 -12.33
N ALA A 604 -19.85 1.56 -13.44
CA ALA A 604 -20.90 0.59 -13.76
C ALA A 604 -20.92 -0.60 -12.78
N GLU A 605 -19.76 -1.10 -12.35
CA GLU A 605 -19.67 -2.15 -11.31
C GLU A 605 -20.21 -1.66 -9.97
N LEU A 606 -19.87 -0.42 -9.56
CA LEU A 606 -20.42 0.16 -8.34
C LEU A 606 -21.92 0.32 -8.42
N GLN A 607 -22.44 0.92 -9.50
CA GLN A 607 -23.87 1.11 -9.72
C GLN A 607 -24.64 -0.22 -9.76
N GLY A 608 -24.04 -1.25 -10.35
CA GLY A 608 -24.57 -2.61 -10.35
C GLY A 608 -24.62 -3.28 -8.96
N ALA A 609 -23.74 -2.87 -8.04
CA ALA A 609 -23.70 -3.38 -6.67
C ALA A 609 -24.66 -2.66 -5.71
N LEU A 610 -25.22 -1.51 -6.10
CA LEU A 610 -26.18 -0.74 -5.31
C LEU A 610 -27.61 -1.24 -5.47
N SER A 611 -28.38 -1.24 -4.39
CA SER A 611 -29.84 -1.46 -4.42
C SER A 611 -30.60 -0.15 -4.51
N ALA A 612 -31.89 -0.26 -4.83
CA ALA A 612 -32.79 0.89 -4.78
C ALA A 612 -32.84 1.44 -3.35
N GLY A 613 -32.73 2.75 -3.18
CA GLY A 613 -32.69 3.38 -1.85
C GLY A 613 -31.30 3.45 -1.20
N GLU A 614 -30.25 2.96 -1.87
CA GLU A 614 -28.87 3.17 -1.47
C GLU A 614 -28.23 4.30 -2.29
N ARG A 615 -27.41 5.09 -1.63
CA ARG A 615 -26.59 6.11 -2.26
C ARG A 615 -25.18 6.11 -1.67
N VAL A 616 -24.18 6.16 -2.52
CA VAL A 616 -22.79 6.34 -2.14
C VAL A 616 -22.45 7.82 -2.13
N VAL A 617 -21.74 8.28 -1.14
CA VAL A 617 -21.07 9.57 -1.12
C VAL A 617 -19.57 9.36 -1.06
N ARG A 618 -18.86 10.00 -1.97
CA ARG A 618 -17.40 10.04 -2.00
C ARG A 618 -16.93 11.48 -1.81
N LEU A 619 -15.94 11.68 -0.95
CA LEU A 619 -15.39 12.99 -0.64
C LEU A 619 -13.89 12.99 -0.87
N ALA A 620 -13.39 13.93 -1.64
CA ALA A 620 -11.97 14.21 -1.79
C ALA A 620 -11.70 15.66 -1.35
N LEU A 621 -11.02 15.80 -0.22
CA LEU A 621 -10.67 17.09 0.34
C LEU A 621 -9.29 17.54 -0.12
N GLY A 622 -9.15 18.81 -0.46
CA GLY A 622 -7.88 19.48 -0.70
C GLY A 622 -7.56 20.48 0.42
N ALA A 623 -6.60 21.36 0.18
CA ALA A 623 -6.17 22.33 1.18
C ALA A 623 -7.25 23.36 1.57
N ARG A 624 -8.14 23.75 0.64
CA ARG A 624 -9.12 24.84 0.81
C ARG A 624 -10.53 24.50 0.36
N GLY A 625 -10.83 23.27 0.12
CA GLY A 625 -12.10 22.79 -0.40
C GLY A 625 -11.92 21.43 -1.06
N GLY A 626 -12.98 20.92 -1.70
CA GLY A 626 -12.94 19.60 -2.28
C GLY A 626 -13.96 19.38 -3.37
N VAL A 627 -14.02 18.12 -3.83
CA VAL A 627 -15.06 17.64 -4.74
C VAL A 627 -15.75 16.45 -4.07
N GLY A 628 -17.07 16.43 -4.15
CA GLY A 628 -17.91 15.32 -3.71
C GLY A 628 -18.67 14.70 -4.89
N LEU A 629 -18.95 13.42 -4.78
CA LEU A 629 -19.83 12.67 -5.66
C LEU A 629 -20.94 12.03 -4.83
N THR A 630 -22.20 12.16 -5.28
CA THR A 630 -23.25 11.22 -4.87
C THR A 630 -23.56 10.31 -6.04
N ILE A 631 -23.68 9.01 -5.76
CA ILE A 631 -23.83 7.97 -6.77
C ILE A 631 -24.98 7.04 -6.34
N ASP A 632 -25.99 6.92 -7.17
CA ASP A 632 -27.00 5.87 -7.07
C ASP A 632 -26.93 4.93 -8.29
N ARG A 633 -27.86 3.99 -8.42
CA ARG A 633 -27.86 3.00 -9.51
C ARG A 633 -27.83 3.60 -10.91
N ASP A 634 -28.40 4.80 -11.07
CA ASP A 634 -28.70 5.37 -12.39
C ASP A 634 -28.01 6.73 -12.60
N ARG A 635 -27.59 7.39 -11.51
CA ARG A 635 -27.13 8.78 -11.57
C ARG A 635 -25.85 8.98 -10.78
N VAL A 636 -25.08 9.96 -11.24
CA VAL A 636 -23.95 10.56 -10.51
C VAL A 636 -24.20 12.06 -10.44
N HIS A 637 -24.19 12.60 -9.24
CA HIS A 637 -24.22 14.04 -9.01
C HIS A 637 -22.88 14.50 -8.47
N VAL A 638 -22.32 15.54 -9.06
CA VAL A 638 -21.03 16.13 -8.68
C VAL A 638 -21.29 17.44 -7.96
N PHE A 639 -20.67 17.62 -6.81
CA PHE A 639 -20.86 18.82 -6.01
C PHE A 639 -19.54 19.35 -5.42
N PRO A 640 -19.40 20.67 -5.21
CA PRO A 640 -18.24 21.23 -4.52
C PRO A 640 -18.35 20.98 -3.02
N VAL A 641 -17.21 20.69 -2.39
CA VAL A 641 -17.06 20.62 -0.93
C VAL A 641 -16.38 21.89 -0.48
N ALA A 642 -17.01 22.62 0.46
CA ALA A 642 -16.52 23.92 0.89
C ALA A 642 -15.33 23.85 1.85
N LEU A 643 -15.18 22.74 2.60
CA LEU A 643 -14.12 22.56 3.61
C LEU A 643 -12.85 21.97 3.02
N GLY A 644 -11.70 22.52 3.44
CA GLY A 644 -10.41 21.88 3.28
C GLY A 644 -10.14 20.81 4.34
N GLU A 645 -9.13 19.96 4.08
CA GLU A 645 -8.78 18.81 4.96
C GLU A 645 -8.44 19.26 6.40
N SER A 646 -7.63 20.33 6.55
CA SER A 646 -7.25 20.84 7.87
C SER A 646 -8.44 21.40 8.65
N GLU A 647 -9.35 22.08 7.99
CA GLU A 647 -10.54 22.67 8.59
C GLU A 647 -11.55 21.59 8.99
N ALA A 648 -11.79 20.62 8.12
CA ALA A 648 -12.60 19.45 8.42
C ALA A 648 -12.02 18.68 9.62
N THR A 649 -10.70 18.48 9.67
CA THR A 649 -10.01 17.84 10.79
C THR A 649 -10.21 18.60 12.10
N ALA A 650 -10.11 19.93 12.08
CA ALA A 650 -10.33 20.76 13.26
C ALA A 650 -11.76 20.63 13.78
N LEU A 651 -12.77 20.65 12.90
CA LEU A 651 -14.17 20.45 13.27
C LEU A 651 -14.43 19.06 13.84
N VAL A 652 -13.90 18.00 13.22
CA VAL A 652 -13.98 16.63 13.75
C VAL A 652 -13.40 16.56 15.16
N ASN A 653 -12.21 17.14 15.37
CA ASN A 653 -11.56 17.12 16.69
C ASN A 653 -12.38 17.87 17.74
N ARG A 654 -13.02 19.00 17.40
CA ARG A 654 -13.92 19.73 18.29
C ARG A 654 -15.11 18.88 18.72
N ILE A 655 -15.79 18.24 17.76
CA ILE A 655 -16.91 17.33 18.02
C ILE A 655 -16.45 16.18 18.94
N LYS A 656 -15.33 15.53 18.62
CA LYS A 656 -14.79 14.44 19.44
C LYS A 656 -14.40 14.87 20.84
N THR A 657 -13.88 16.05 21.02
CA THR A 657 -13.54 16.60 22.34
C THR A 657 -14.80 16.85 23.17
N SER A 658 -15.87 17.36 22.55
CA SER A 658 -17.13 17.60 23.27
C SER A 658 -17.81 16.31 23.74
N VAL A 659 -17.82 15.27 22.91
CA VAL A 659 -18.42 13.96 23.31
C VAL A 659 -17.54 13.13 24.24
N ARG A 660 -16.24 13.38 24.34
CA ARG A 660 -15.33 12.67 25.26
C ARG A 660 -15.29 13.27 26.66
N ASN A 661 -15.80 14.49 26.83
CA ASN A 661 -15.88 15.14 28.11
C ASN A 661 -17.34 15.14 28.60
N PRO A 662 -17.72 14.27 29.55
CA PRO A 662 -19.09 14.17 30.03
C PRO A 662 -19.63 15.46 30.69
N GLN A 663 -18.77 16.45 30.96
CA GLN A 663 -19.12 17.74 31.55
C GLN A 663 -19.22 18.86 30.50
N ALA A 664 -18.86 18.58 29.24
CA ALA A 664 -18.99 19.52 28.15
C ALA A 664 -20.31 19.30 27.40
N GLU A 665 -20.92 20.37 26.97
CA GLU A 665 -22.04 20.30 26.03
C GLU A 665 -21.53 19.88 24.65
N PHE A 666 -22.35 19.14 23.92
CA PHE A 666 -22.05 18.75 22.54
C PHE A 666 -21.83 19.99 21.64
N ASP A 667 -20.75 19.99 20.86
CA ASP A 667 -20.44 21.11 19.96
C ASP A 667 -21.33 21.10 18.70
N ALA A 668 -22.59 21.49 18.87
CA ALA A 668 -23.59 21.57 17.83
C ALA A 668 -23.19 22.52 16.68
N ALA A 669 -22.42 23.58 17.00
CA ALA A 669 -21.94 24.54 15.99
C ALA A 669 -20.89 23.86 15.07
N ALA A 670 -19.95 23.11 15.64
CA ALA A 670 -18.98 22.34 14.85
C ALA A 670 -19.66 21.25 13.99
N SER A 671 -20.67 20.58 14.55
CA SER A 671 -21.45 19.55 13.84
C SER A 671 -22.18 20.14 12.63
N ARG A 672 -22.88 21.26 12.77
CA ARG A 672 -23.54 21.98 11.65
C ARG A 672 -22.55 22.47 10.63
N ALA A 673 -21.45 23.08 11.08
CA ALA A 673 -20.43 23.61 10.19
C ALA A 673 -19.80 22.49 9.34
N LEU A 674 -19.55 21.33 9.96
CA LEU A 674 -19.03 20.17 9.25
C LEU A 674 -20.04 19.64 8.23
N PHE A 675 -21.32 19.51 8.59
CA PHE A 675 -22.36 19.10 7.65
C PHE A 675 -22.48 20.08 6.47
N GLU A 676 -22.61 21.36 6.73
CA GLU A 676 -22.74 22.37 5.67
C GLU A 676 -21.52 22.39 4.76
N GLY A 677 -20.33 22.31 5.32
CA GLY A 677 -19.11 22.33 4.54
C GLY A 677 -18.89 21.08 3.69
N LEU A 678 -19.30 19.91 4.18
CA LEU A 678 -19.15 18.63 3.46
C LEU A 678 -20.30 18.35 2.49
N PHE A 679 -21.56 18.61 2.91
CA PHE A 679 -22.76 18.14 2.21
C PHE A 679 -23.72 19.27 1.81
N GLY A 680 -23.46 20.51 2.19
CA GLY A 680 -24.37 21.64 1.95
C GLY A 680 -24.75 21.79 0.48
N ALA A 681 -23.78 21.67 -0.42
CA ALA A 681 -24.03 21.73 -1.87
C ALA A 681 -24.77 20.51 -2.43
N ALA A 682 -24.74 19.38 -1.75
CA ALA A 682 -25.49 18.16 -2.11
C ALA A 682 -26.83 18.07 -1.37
N ARG A 683 -27.19 19.02 -0.52
CA ARG A 683 -28.40 18.99 0.31
C ARG A 683 -29.65 18.68 -0.50
N SER A 684 -29.87 19.40 -1.61
CA SER A 684 -31.05 19.20 -2.45
C SER A 684 -31.13 17.79 -3.04
N ASP A 685 -30.00 17.18 -3.35
CA ASP A 685 -29.93 15.79 -3.86
C ASP A 685 -30.13 14.77 -2.74
N LEU A 686 -29.53 14.98 -1.58
CA LEU A 686 -29.61 14.03 -0.46
C LEU A 686 -30.98 14.03 0.23
N PHE A 687 -31.71 15.17 0.24
CA PHE A 687 -32.96 15.34 0.99
C PHE A 687 -34.19 15.52 0.10
N ALA A 688 -34.10 15.28 -1.22
CA ALA A 688 -35.24 15.33 -2.15
C ALA A 688 -36.30 14.27 -1.81
N ASP A 689 -37.50 14.44 -2.35
CA ASP A 689 -38.53 13.39 -2.33
C ASP A 689 -38.02 12.14 -3.07
N GLY A 690 -38.12 10.98 -2.44
CA GLY A 690 -37.51 9.75 -2.94
C GLY A 690 -36.02 9.59 -2.64
N ALA A 691 -35.50 10.43 -1.73
CA ALA A 691 -34.12 10.35 -1.25
C ALA A 691 -33.76 8.94 -0.69
N PRO A 692 -32.50 8.55 -0.73
CA PRO A 692 -32.07 7.24 -0.26
C PRO A 692 -32.40 7.08 1.23
N ARG A 693 -32.61 5.83 1.62
CA ARG A 693 -32.74 5.47 3.04
C ARG A 693 -31.39 5.13 3.65
N ARG A 694 -30.49 4.55 2.86
CA ARG A 694 -29.12 4.22 3.28
C ARG A 694 -28.10 5.08 2.56
N LEU A 695 -27.20 5.66 3.33
CA LEU A 695 -26.09 6.45 2.81
C LEU A 695 -24.76 5.75 3.13
N ILE A 696 -24.01 5.45 2.08
CA ILE A 696 -22.70 4.79 2.14
C ILE A 696 -21.64 5.85 1.91
N VAL A 697 -20.87 6.17 2.94
CA VAL A 697 -19.88 7.26 2.86
C VAL A 697 -18.47 6.66 2.78
N GLU A 698 -17.76 6.95 1.69
CA GLU A 698 -16.31 6.70 1.61
C GLU A 698 -15.59 7.95 2.10
N ALA A 699 -15.02 7.84 3.30
CA ALA A 699 -14.28 8.91 3.95
C ALA A 699 -12.88 8.44 4.35
N SER A 700 -11.93 9.37 4.37
CA SER A 700 -10.54 9.15 4.75
C SER A 700 -10.07 10.15 5.80
N GLY A 701 -8.91 9.91 6.40
CA GLY A 701 -8.33 10.80 7.40
C GLY A 701 -9.25 10.98 8.62
N ALA A 702 -9.32 12.18 9.14
CA ALA A 702 -10.11 12.50 10.33
C ALA A 702 -11.62 12.21 10.17
N LEU A 703 -12.17 12.34 8.96
CA LEU A 703 -13.58 12.10 8.70
C LEU A 703 -13.98 10.65 8.98
N ALA A 704 -13.11 9.69 8.71
CA ALA A 704 -13.40 8.29 8.96
C ALA A 704 -13.38 7.92 10.45
N SER A 705 -12.94 8.83 11.32
CA SER A 705 -12.97 8.67 12.78
C SER A 705 -14.22 9.27 13.45
N LEU A 706 -15.21 9.70 12.65
CA LEU A 706 -16.45 10.29 13.16
C LEU A 706 -17.67 9.52 12.63
N PRO A 707 -18.61 9.10 13.49
CA PRO A 707 -19.90 8.61 13.03
C PRO A 707 -20.71 9.77 12.45
N PHE A 708 -21.00 9.73 11.16
CA PHE A 708 -21.71 10.83 10.47
C PHE A 708 -23.12 11.08 11.02
N GLY A 709 -23.68 10.16 11.80
CA GLY A 709 -24.97 10.30 12.45
C GLY A 709 -25.09 11.51 13.39
N VAL A 710 -23.95 11.99 13.94
CA VAL A 710 -23.91 13.16 14.84
C VAL A 710 -23.94 14.50 14.12
N LEU A 711 -23.98 14.49 12.78
CA LEU A 711 -24.03 15.73 12.03
C LEU A 711 -25.44 16.33 12.06
N LEU A 712 -25.51 17.62 12.42
CA LEU A 712 -26.75 18.39 12.38
C LEU A 712 -26.97 18.94 10.97
N THR A 713 -28.10 18.54 10.38
CA THR A 713 -28.46 18.94 9.02
C THR A 713 -29.19 20.28 8.95
N GLY A 714 -29.41 20.93 10.08
CA GLY A 714 -30.09 22.21 10.17
C GLY A 714 -30.11 22.74 11.60
N ASP A 715 -30.90 23.78 11.84
CA ASP A 715 -31.14 24.31 13.17
C ASP A 715 -32.12 23.44 13.93
N GLY A 716 -31.92 23.30 15.23
CA GLY A 716 -32.70 22.50 16.16
C GLY A 716 -31.88 22.07 17.35
N GLU A 717 -32.51 21.79 18.46
CA GLU A 717 -31.88 21.35 19.72
C GLU A 717 -32.65 20.17 20.33
N GLY A 718 -31.98 19.45 21.21
CA GLY A 718 -32.56 18.34 21.95
C GLY A 718 -32.93 17.13 21.10
N ALA A 719 -33.88 16.34 21.58
CA ALA A 719 -34.29 15.10 20.97
C ALA A 719 -34.85 15.26 19.55
N GLU A 720 -35.42 16.40 19.20
CA GLU A 720 -35.96 16.69 17.86
C GLU A 720 -34.97 17.35 16.91
N ALA A 721 -33.72 17.55 17.34
CA ALA A 721 -32.69 18.10 16.50
C ALA A 721 -32.54 17.31 15.20
N PRO A 722 -32.28 17.98 14.05
CA PRO A 722 -32.24 17.32 12.75
C PRO A 722 -30.93 16.58 12.53
N TRP A 723 -30.70 15.53 13.32
CA TRP A 723 -29.53 14.68 13.20
C TRP A 723 -29.54 13.91 11.86
N MET A 724 -28.38 13.75 11.27
CA MET A 724 -28.24 12.96 10.04
C MET A 724 -28.71 11.50 10.23
N ALA A 725 -28.53 10.94 11.44
CA ALA A 725 -29.04 9.63 11.83
C ALA A 725 -30.57 9.51 11.75
N ARG A 726 -31.33 10.63 11.88
CA ARG A 726 -32.81 10.58 11.71
C ARG A 726 -33.22 10.32 10.27
N ARG A 727 -32.40 10.69 9.35
CA ARG A 727 -32.72 10.62 7.92
C ARG A 727 -32.18 9.39 7.24
N PHE A 728 -30.97 8.96 7.62
CA PHE A 728 -30.23 7.92 6.91
C PHE A 728 -29.77 6.79 7.84
N ALA A 729 -29.89 5.56 7.36
CA ALA A 729 -29.07 4.46 7.82
C ALA A 729 -27.66 4.63 7.25
N LEU A 730 -26.65 4.77 8.11
CA LEU A 730 -25.30 5.19 7.72
C LEU A 730 -24.32 4.01 7.67
N VAL A 731 -23.51 3.98 6.64
CA VAL A 731 -22.41 3.02 6.45
C VAL A 731 -21.14 3.78 6.10
N SER A 732 -20.04 3.46 6.77
CA SER A 732 -18.72 3.91 6.36
C SER A 732 -18.05 2.83 5.51
N ALA A 733 -17.76 3.12 4.25
CA ALA A 733 -17.08 2.18 3.36
C ALA A 733 -15.57 2.49 3.31
N PRO A 734 -14.70 1.52 3.60
CA PRO A 734 -13.24 1.73 3.54
C PRO A 734 -12.74 2.02 2.12
N SER A 735 -13.38 1.44 1.11
CA SER A 735 -13.19 1.74 -0.32
C SER A 735 -14.34 1.17 -1.15
N MET A 736 -14.58 1.74 -2.34
CA MET A 736 -15.59 1.22 -3.26
C MET A 736 -15.21 -0.17 -3.78
N ARG A 737 -13.93 -0.44 -3.97
CA ARG A 737 -13.47 -1.79 -4.37
C ARG A 737 -13.80 -2.85 -3.32
N ALA A 738 -13.51 -2.59 -2.04
CA ALA A 738 -13.86 -3.50 -0.95
C ALA A 738 -15.38 -3.72 -0.88
N PHE A 739 -16.15 -2.65 -1.03
CA PHE A 739 -17.60 -2.70 -1.01
C PHE A 739 -18.17 -3.58 -2.15
N VAL A 740 -17.76 -3.36 -3.38
CA VAL A 740 -18.24 -4.13 -4.55
C VAL A 740 -17.88 -5.61 -4.44
N LEU A 741 -16.63 -5.92 -4.07
CA LEU A 741 -16.17 -7.31 -3.90
C LEU A 741 -16.93 -8.03 -2.77
N ALA A 742 -17.16 -7.37 -1.62
CA ALA A 742 -17.87 -7.96 -0.51
C ALA A 742 -19.35 -8.22 -0.86
N ARG A 743 -19.98 -7.29 -1.61
CA ARG A 743 -21.34 -7.50 -2.14
C ARG A 743 -21.42 -8.69 -3.10
N ALA A 744 -20.45 -8.83 -3.99
CA ALA A 744 -20.36 -9.94 -4.92
C ALA A 744 -20.11 -11.30 -4.22
N ALA A 745 -19.41 -11.30 -3.06
CA ALA A 745 -19.22 -12.51 -2.26
C ALA A 745 -20.51 -13.04 -1.63
N GLY A 746 -21.53 -12.20 -1.48
CA GLY A 746 -22.80 -12.55 -0.87
C GLY A 746 -22.76 -12.68 0.66
N PRO A 747 -23.87 -13.10 1.30
CA PRO A 747 -23.97 -13.23 2.75
C PRO A 747 -23.11 -14.40 3.29
N SER A 748 -22.91 -14.39 4.60
CA SER A 748 -22.27 -15.50 5.34
C SER A 748 -23.02 -16.82 5.13
N LYS A 749 -22.25 -17.89 5.00
CA LYS A 749 -22.75 -19.27 4.93
C LYS A 749 -22.78 -19.94 6.31
N GLY A 750 -22.39 -19.22 7.37
CA GLY A 750 -22.38 -19.74 8.72
C GLY A 750 -23.76 -20.19 9.21
N ALA A 751 -23.80 -21.35 9.86
CA ALA A 751 -25.03 -21.94 10.40
C ALA A 751 -25.40 -21.36 11.77
N THR A 752 -24.41 -20.85 12.52
CA THR A 752 -24.60 -20.27 13.86
C THR A 752 -25.06 -18.83 13.73
N PRO A 753 -26.25 -18.46 14.25
CA PRO A 753 -26.74 -17.09 14.09
C PRO A 753 -25.90 -16.05 14.85
N PHE A 754 -25.35 -16.43 16.03
CA PHE A 754 -24.62 -15.52 16.91
C PHE A 754 -23.57 -16.24 17.74
N ALA A 755 -22.39 -15.61 17.92
CA ALA A 755 -21.36 -15.97 18.90
C ALA A 755 -20.96 -14.72 19.70
N GLY A 756 -20.96 -14.84 21.05
CA GLY A 756 -20.69 -13.74 21.96
C GLY A 756 -19.54 -14.02 22.93
N PHE A 757 -18.73 -12.97 23.19
CA PHE A 757 -17.52 -13.03 24.01
C PHE A 757 -17.44 -11.82 24.93
N GLY A 758 -17.36 -12.02 26.27
CA GLY A 758 -17.29 -10.90 27.21
C GLY A 758 -17.35 -11.27 28.68
N ASP A 759 -17.69 -10.31 29.54
CA ASP A 759 -17.72 -10.44 31.00
C ASP A 759 -16.38 -10.96 31.54
N PHE A 760 -15.30 -10.26 31.23
CA PHE A 760 -13.95 -10.67 31.59
C PHE A 760 -13.73 -10.67 33.11
N VAL A 761 -12.85 -11.55 33.58
CA VAL A 761 -12.35 -11.56 34.97
C VAL A 761 -11.09 -10.72 35.04
N SER A 762 -11.12 -9.63 35.81
CA SER A 762 -9.99 -8.71 35.91
C SER A 762 -8.76 -9.37 36.54
N VAL A 763 -7.58 -8.92 36.14
CA VAL A 763 -6.31 -9.27 36.80
C VAL A 763 -6.31 -8.82 38.27
N ALA A 764 -7.03 -7.75 38.59
CA ALA A 764 -7.19 -7.28 39.95
C ALA A 764 -8.03 -8.26 40.83
N ASP A 765 -9.01 -8.94 40.23
CA ASP A 765 -9.90 -9.91 40.94
C ASP A 765 -9.27 -11.32 41.06
N ALA A 766 -8.11 -11.54 40.42
CA ALA A 766 -7.41 -12.81 40.39
C ALA A 766 -5.96 -12.70 40.93
N PRO A 767 -5.74 -12.23 42.16
CA PRO A 767 -4.39 -11.92 42.65
C PRO A 767 -3.48 -13.15 42.76
N ALA A 768 -4.05 -14.35 42.99
CA ALA A 768 -3.27 -15.58 43.03
C ALA A 768 -2.67 -15.99 41.67
N GLN A 769 -3.34 -15.65 40.58
CA GLN A 769 -2.93 -15.96 39.19
C GLN A 769 -2.12 -14.86 38.56
N ARG A 770 -2.20 -13.64 39.07
CA ARG A 770 -1.64 -12.42 38.45
C ARG A 770 -0.16 -12.52 38.07
N ASP A 771 0.69 -12.90 39.03
CA ASP A 771 2.13 -12.91 38.83
C ASP A 771 2.51 -13.99 37.79
N ALA A 772 1.91 -15.16 37.86
CA ALA A 772 2.10 -16.21 36.88
C ALA A 772 1.60 -15.82 35.49
N LEU A 773 0.50 -15.09 35.41
CA LEU A 773 -0.06 -14.57 34.16
C LEU A 773 0.86 -13.53 33.52
N LEU A 774 1.33 -12.54 34.29
CA LEU A 774 2.26 -11.51 33.83
C LEU A 774 3.58 -12.14 33.33
N GLN A 775 4.11 -13.12 34.05
CA GLN A 775 5.30 -13.86 33.61
C GLN A 775 5.06 -14.60 32.31
N ARG A 776 3.89 -15.25 32.13
CA ARG A 776 3.55 -15.90 30.85
C ARG A 776 3.41 -14.90 29.71
N MET A 777 2.77 -13.74 29.93
CA MET A 777 2.66 -12.67 28.92
C MET A 777 4.02 -12.16 28.50
N ILE A 778 4.92 -11.91 29.46
CA ILE A 778 6.29 -11.48 29.19
C ILE A 778 7.04 -12.53 28.40
N ALA A 779 6.95 -13.79 28.79
CA ALA A 779 7.64 -14.91 28.12
C ALA A 779 7.09 -15.16 26.70
N SER A 780 5.75 -15.20 26.54
CA SER A 780 5.11 -15.49 25.25
C SER A 780 5.35 -14.37 24.22
N ARG A 781 5.40 -13.12 24.67
CA ARG A 781 5.64 -11.95 23.85
C ARG A 781 7.13 -11.55 23.78
N ARG A 782 8.01 -12.25 24.52
CA ARG A 782 9.44 -11.95 24.65
C ARG A 782 9.71 -10.50 25.08
N LEU A 783 8.90 -10.00 26.01
CA LEU A 783 9.05 -8.66 26.57
C LEU A 783 10.17 -8.61 27.59
N PRO A 784 10.81 -7.44 27.83
CA PRO A 784 11.71 -7.24 28.95
C PRO A 784 11.02 -7.49 30.30
N ALA A 785 11.72 -8.07 31.27
CA ALA A 785 11.16 -8.29 32.62
C ALA A 785 10.72 -6.98 33.29
N ALA A 786 11.34 -5.85 32.91
CA ALA A 786 10.96 -4.51 33.35
C ALA A 786 9.53 -4.10 32.95
N CYS A 787 8.88 -4.80 32.01
CA CYS A 787 7.49 -4.58 31.63
C CYS A 787 6.47 -5.03 32.68
N ALA A 788 6.84 -5.91 33.62
CA ALA A 788 5.88 -6.48 34.59
C ALA A 788 5.10 -5.44 35.40
N PRO A 789 5.73 -4.42 36.03
CA PRO A 789 4.99 -3.43 36.81
C PRO A 789 4.05 -2.57 35.94
N ALA A 790 4.51 -2.16 34.76
CA ALA A 790 3.71 -1.34 33.85
C ALA A 790 2.48 -2.10 33.30
N LEU A 791 2.67 -3.36 32.90
CA LEU A 791 1.56 -4.25 32.49
C LEU A 791 0.57 -4.47 33.62
N GLN A 792 1.06 -4.73 34.84
CA GLN A 792 0.22 -4.89 36.02
C GLN A 792 -0.62 -3.64 36.26
N SER A 793 -0.02 -2.47 36.25
CA SER A 793 -0.70 -1.19 36.48
C SER A 793 -1.77 -0.96 35.42
N ALA A 794 -1.42 -1.11 34.13
CA ALA A 794 -2.35 -0.90 33.03
C ALA A 794 -3.55 -1.86 33.08
N LEU A 795 -3.32 -3.15 33.27
CA LEU A 795 -4.40 -4.15 33.31
C LEU A 795 -5.27 -4.05 34.56
N ALA A 796 -4.70 -3.67 35.71
CA ALA A 796 -5.45 -3.48 36.98
C ALA A 796 -6.27 -2.18 37.00
N SER A 797 -5.94 -1.20 36.17
CA SER A 797 -6.70 0.07 36.07
C SER A 797 -7.99 -0.05 35.27
N MET A 798 -8.23 -1.17 34.57
CA MET A 798 -9.42 -1.38 33.76
C MET A 798 -10.60 -1.85 34.65
N PRO A 799 -11.69 -1.07 34.72
CA PRO A 799 -12.82 -1.40 35.57
C PRO A 799 -13.59 -2.62 35.03
N ARG A 800 -14.32 -3.29 35.90
CA ARG A 800 -15.27 -4.33 35.49
C ARG A 800 -16.42 -3.71 34.71
N LEU A 801 -16.93 -4.47 33.75
CA LEU A 801 -18.08 -4.12 32.92
C LEU A 801 -19.26 -5.00 33.35
N ASP A 802 -19.95 -4.63 34.48
CA ASP A 802 -20.96 -5.47 35.14
C ASP A 802 -22.21 -5.76 34.28
N GLY A 803 -22.44 -4.99 33.21
CA GLY A 803 -23.56 -5.16 32.27
C GLY A 803 -23.37 -6.21 31.18
N THR A 804 -22.12 -6.54 30.85
CA THR A 804 -21.78 -7.29 29.64
C THR A 804 -22.30 -8.73 29.60
N ALA A 805 -22.33 -9.43 30.73
CA ALA A 805 -22.92 -10.77 30.78
C ALA A 805 -24.42 -10.73 30.42
N ARG A 806 -25.16 -9.81 31.04
CA ARG A 806 -26.63 -9.67 30.81
C ARG A 806 -26.90 -9.24 29.35
N GLU A 807 -26.08 -8.37 28.83
CA GLU A 807 -26.14 -7.94 27.43
C GLU A 807 -25.96 -9.13 26.48
N LEU A 808 -24.88 -9.90 26.61
CA LEU A 808 -24.57 -11.04 25.77
C LEU A 808 -25.61 -12.15 25.84
N GLU A 809 -26.10 -12.45 27.05
CA GLU A 809 -27.17 -13.44 27.29
C GLU A 809 -28.52 -12.98 26.70
N ALA A 810 -28.82 -11.68 26.77
CA ALA A 810 -30.01 -11.11 26.14
C ALA A 810 -29.93 -11.19 24.60
N VAL A 811 -28.79 -10.82 24.04
CA VAL A 811 -28.53 -10.92 22.58
C VAL A 811 -28.58 -12.38 22.13
N GLN A 812 -27.96 -13.31 22.85
CA GLN A 812 -28.01 -14.75 22.55
C GLN A 812 -29.45 -15.26 22.43
N ARG A 813 -30.29 -14.93 23.41
CA ARG A 813 -31.71 -15.32 23.40
C ARG A 813 -32.47 -14.68 22.24
N THR A 814 -32.22 -13.40 21.99
CA THR A 814 -32.88 -12.63 20.95
C THR A 814 -32.51 -13.18 19.55
N MET A 815 -31.26 -13.58 19.38
CA MET A 815 -30.75 -14.16 18.11
C MET A 815 -31.07 -15.66 17.96
N GLY A 816 -31.68 -16.31 19.00
CA GLY A 816 -31.97 -17.73 18.93
C GLY A 816 -30.75 -18.64 18.92
N ALA A 817 -29.60 -18.18 19.47
CA ALA A 817 -28.38 -18.95 19.46
C ALA A 817 -28.29 -19.93 20.64
N GLY A 818 -27.57 -21.05 20.46
CA GLY A 818 -27.39 -22.08 21.46
C GLY A 818 -26.57 -21.61 22.66
N ALA A 819 -26.72 -22.32 23.82
CA ALA A 819 -26.07 -21.94 25.06
C ALA A 819 -24.54 -21.88 25.00
N ASP A 820 -23.93 -22.72 24.17
CA ASP A 820 -22.48 -22.78 24.00
C ASP A 820 -21.91 -21.69 23.03
N SER A 821 -22.78 -20.86 22.44
CA SER A 821 -22.34 -19.79 21.52
C SER A 821 -21.80 -18.57 22.27
N VAL A 822 -21.89 -18.50 23.59
CA VAL A 822 -21.43 -17.39 24.43
C VAL A 822 -20.37 -17.85 25.43
N LEU A 823 -19.22 -17.18 25.42
CA LEU A 823 -18.15 -17.40 26.39
C LEU A 823 -18.06 -16.20 27.35
N LEU A 824 -18.31 -16.49 28.64
CA LEU A 824 -18.30 -15.49 29.70
C LEU A 824 -17.31 -15.88 30.80
N ARG A 825 -16.87 -14.90 31.58
CA ARG A 825 -16.01 -15.06 32.75
C ARG A 825 -14.78 -15.92 32.47
N GLN A 826 -14.49 -16.93 33.31
CA GLN A 826 -13.34 -17.81 33.17
C GLN A 826 -13.27 -18.54 31.79
N ARG A 827 -14.40 -18.66 31.11
CA ARG A 827 -14.46 -19.24 29.76
C ARG A 827 -14.04 -18.26 28.65
N PHE A 828 -14.04 -16.97 28.94
CA PHE A 828 -13.66 -15.93 27.98
C PHE A 828 -12.17 -15.64 28.07
N THR A 829 -11.32 -16.52 27.57
CA THR A 829 -9.86 -16.31 27.44
C THR A 829 -9.48 -16.13 25.97
N ASP A 830 -8.33 -15.49 25.69
CA ASP A 830 -7.78 -15.35 24.34
C ASP A 830 -7.70 -16.73 23.64
N ARG A 831 -7.22 -17.73 24.34
CA ARG A 831 -7.11 -19.10 23.81
C ARG A 831 -8.49 -19.70 23.51
N ALA A 832 -9.46 -19.56 24.40
CA ALA A 832 -10.80 -20.11 24.20
C ALA A 832 -11.50 -19.46 22.99
N VAL A 833 -11.25 -18.18 22.73
CA VAL A 833 -11.74 -17.49 21.53
C VAL A 833 -11.10 -18.09 20.27
N LEU A 834 -9.78 -18.28 20.27
CA LEU A 834 -9.05 -18.83 19.12
C LEU A 834 -9.41 -20.29 18.81
N GLU A 835 -9.75 -21.07 19.83
CA GLU A 835 -10.16 -22.48 19.73
C GLU A 835 -11.67 -22.65 19.52
N SER A 836 -12.46 -21.58 19.58
CA SER A 836 -13.92 -21.64 19.47
C SER A 836 -14.37 -22.03 18.06
N MET A 837 -15.06 -23.15 17.93
CA MET A 837 -15.69 -23.53 16.67
C MET A 837 -16.87 -22.61 16.32
N ALA A 838 -17.57 -22.09 17.33
CA ALA A 838 -18.72 -21.22 17.11
C ALA A 838 -18.35 -19.92 16.40
N ILE A 839 -17.18 -19.34 16.67
CA ILE A 839 -16.75 -18.07 16.05
C ILE A 839 -16.54 -18.19 14.54
N GLY A 840 -16.03 -19.33 14.08
CA GLY A 840 -15.78 -19.59 12.64
C GLY A 840 -17.04 -19.80 11.82
N ASP A 841 -18.14 -20.24 12.48
CA ASP A 841 -19.43 -20.56 11.85
C ASP A 841 -20.52 -19.51 12.17
N ALA A 842 -20.16 -18.43 12.86
CA ALA A 842 -21.12 -17.42 13.27
C ALA A 842 -21.34 -16.36 12.19
N ARG A 843 -22.63 -16.07 11.91
CA ARG A 843 -23.02 -14.96 11.03
C ARG A 843 -22.82 -13.61 11.71
N VAL A 844 -23.04 -13.54 13.02
CA VAL A 844 -22.79 -12.35 13.83
C VAL A 844 -21.89 -12.73 15.01
N VAL A 845 -20.80 -12.01 15.17
CA VAL A 845 -19.85 -12.18 16.28
C VAL A 845 -19.84 -10.91 17.11
N MET A 846 -19.93 -11.03 18.45
CA MET A 846 -19.89 -9.86 19.32
C MET A 846 -18.84 -10.01 20.42
N PHE A 847 -18.02 -8.98 20.57
CA PHE A 847 -17.12 -8.80 21.71
C PHE A 847 -17.64 -7.66 22.58
N SER A 848 -17.95 -7.96 23.84
CA SER A 848 -18.37 -6.99 24.86
C SER A 848 -17.32 -6.96 25.97
N THR A 849 -16.30 -6.11 25.80
CA THR A 849 -15.11 -6.02 26.64
C THR A 849 -14.37 -4.70 26.43
N HIS A 850 -13.23 -4.48 27.10
CA HIS A 850 -12.38 -3.32 26.82
C HIS A 850 -11.55 -3.49 25.56
N GLY A 851 -11.46 -2.43 24.76
CA GLY A 851 -10.37 -2.20 23.83
C GLY A 851 -9.13 -1.70 24.58
N VAL A 852 -7.98 -2.29 24.31
CA VAL A 852 -6.71 -1.93 24.94
C VAL A 852 -5.79 -1.40 23.85
N PHE A 853 -5.39 -0.15 23.97
CA PHE A 853 -4.48 0.49 23.04
C PHE A 853 -3.24 0.99 23.78
N ALA A 854 -2.04 0.71 23.24
CA ALA A 854 -0.79 1.11 23.89
C ALA A 854 -0.68 2.63 24.08
N SER A 855 -1.32 3.43 23.21
CA SER A 855 -1.41 4.88 23.33
C SER A 855 -2.10 5.38 24.59
N ASP A 856 -3.00 4.58 25.18
CA ASP A 856 -3.78 4.95 26.35
C ASP A 856 -2.98 4.76 27.66
N PHE A 857 -1.84 4.06 27.56
CA PHE A 857 -0.97 3.72 28.70
C PHE A 857 0.49 4.12 28.42
N PRO A 858 0.84 5.41 28.49
CA PRO A 858 2.19 5.90 28.19
C PRO A 858 3.30 5.19 28.95
N ASP A 859 3.06 4.84 30.22
CA ASP A 859 4.02 4.15 31.09
C ASP A 859 4.22 2.66 30.71
N ALA A 860 3.29 2.09 29.95
CA ALA A 860 3.37 0.71 29.45
C ALA A 860 3.66 0.66 27.94
N GLN A 861 4.06 1.77 27.35
CA GLN A 861 4.39 1.84 25.93
C GLN A 861 5.57 0.90 25.60
N GLY A 862 5.42 0.07 24.58
CA GLY A 862 6.36 -0.99 24.24
C GLY A 862 6.22 -2.28 25.07
N CYS A 863 5.37 -2.30 26.11
CA CYS A 863 5.00 -3.48 26.89
C CYS A 863 3.60 -4.02 26.55
N LEU A 864 2.69 -3.15 26.12
CA LEU A 864 1.36 -3.51 25.59
C LEU A 864 1.41 -3.70 24.07
N PRO A 865 0.51 -4.53 23.51
CA PRO A 865 0.28 -4.54 22.06
C PRO A 865 -0.30 -3.22 21.60
N ASP A 866 -0.07 -2.85 20.33
CA ASP A 866 -0.65 -1.63 19.74
C ASP A 866 -2.17 -1.60 19.91
N ALA A 867 -2.84 -2.74 19.72
CA ALA A 867 -4.27 -2.89 19.95
C ALA A 867 -4.65 -4.33 20.33
N ALA A 868 -5.53 -4.49 21.32
CA ALA A 868 -6.05 -5.78 21.78
C ALA A 868 -7.47 -5.64 22.33
N LEU A 869 -8.15 -6.77 22.49
CA LEU A 869 -9.34 -6.91 23.33
C LEU A 869 -8.93 -7.55 24.67
N LEU A 870 -9.43 -7.01 25.77
CA LEU A 870 -9.19 -7.57 27.09
C LEU A 870 -9.99 -8.87 27.24
N THR A 871 -9.33 -9.92 27.73
CA THR A 871 -9.94 -11.22 28.03
C THR A 871 -9.73 -11.59 29.51
N SER A 872 -10.26 -12.70 29.95
CA SER A 872 -10.24 -13.05 31.36
C SER A 872 -8.90 -13.55 31.87
N ALA A 873 -8.54 -13.12 33.07
CA ALA A 873 -7.52 -13.77 33.88
C ALA A 873 -8.09 -15.11 34.42
N ALA A 874 -7.62 -16.21 33.84
CA ALA A 874 -8.06 -17.56 34.23
C ALA A 874 -6.88 -18.50 34.43
N ASP A 875 -7.12 -19.59 35.15
CA ASP A 875 -6.15 -20.67 35.34
C ASP A 875 -5.93 -21.38 34.00
N GLY A 876 -4.70 -21.49 33.58
CA GLY A 876 -4.37 -22.20 32.34
C GLY A 876 -3.33 -21.52 31.43
N ALA A 877 -3.29 -21.88 30.15
CA ALA A 877 -2.25 -21.51 29.20
C ALA A 877 -2.53 -20.23 28.40
N GLY A 878 -3.60 -19.48 28.72
CA GLY A 878 -3.97 -18.25 27.98
C GLY A 878 -3.30 -16.99 28.51
N GLY A 879 -3.29 -15.93 27.70
CA GLY A 879 -3.05 -14.54 28.10
C GLY A 879 -4.35 -13.84 28.48
N VAL A 880 -4.28 -12.53 28.78
CA VAL A 880 -5.44 -11.68 29.05
C VAL A 880 -5.73 -10.68 27.94
N LEU A 881 -5.02 -10.77 26.84
CA LEU A 881 -5.15 -9.88 25.69
C LEU A 881 -5.28 -10.70 24.42
N LEU A 882 -6.42 -10.59 23.77
CA LEU A 882 -6.60 -11.03 22.40
C LEU A 882 -6.12 -9.91 21.49
N ASP A 883 -4.86 -9.97 21.11
CA ASP A 883 -4.24 -8.90 20.35
C ASP A 883 -4.57 -8.95 18.85
N SER A 884 -4.31 -7.84 18.16
CA SER A 884 -4.54 -7.72 16.73
C SER A 884 -3.92 -8.87 15.93
N SER A 885 -2.79 -9.42 16.37
CA SER A 885 -2.12 -10.50 15.67
C SER A 885 -2.83 -11.84 15.83
N GLN A 886 -3.40 -12.09 17.00
CA GLN A 886 -4.20 -13.28 17.26
C GLN A 886 -5.56 -13.20 16.54
N ILE A 887 -6.17 -12.00 16.49
CA ILE A 887 -7.41 -11.78 15.72
C ILE A 887 -7.21 -12.11 14.23
N LEU A 888 -6.04 -11.79 13.67
CA LEU A 888 -5.71 -12.15 12.30
C LEU A 888 -5.68 -13.66 12.05
N ASP A 889 -5.45 -14.48 13.09
CA ASP A 889 -5.45 -15.94 13.00
C ASP A 889 -6.86 -16.54 13.01
N LEU A 890 -7.89 -15.78 13.41
CA LEU A 890 -9.29 -16.19 13.33
C LEU A 890 -9.70 -16.46 11.87
N LYS A 891 -10.56 -17.44 11.67
CA LYS A 891 -11.16 -17.77 10.37
C LYS A 891 -12.65 -17.50 10.43
N LEU A 892 -13.06 -16.29 10.09
CA LEU A 892 -14.44 -15.86 10.11
C LEU A 892 -15.06 -15.97 8.71
N ASP A 893 -16.36 -16.24 8.70
CA ASP A 893 -17.28 -15.98 7.58
C ASP A 893 -18.48 -15.23 8.14
N ALA A 894 -18.25 -14.01 8.65
CA ALA A 894 -19.25 -13.25 9.38
C ALA A 894 -19.83 -12.10 8.54
N ASP A 895 -21.15 -11.94 8.57
CA ASP A 895 -21.83 -10.77 8.02
C ASP A 895 -21.50 -9.52 8.83
N LEU A 896 -21.37 -9.70 10.17
CA LEU A 896 -21.13 -8.62 11.10
C LEU A 896 -20.26 -9.06 12.29
N VAL A 897 -19.24 -8.26 12.60
CA VAL A 897 -18.54 -8.32 13.87
C VAL A 897 -18.88 -7.07 14.67
N VAL A 898 -19.37 -7.23 15.90
CA VAL A 898 -19.73 -6.12 16.81
C VAL A 898 -18.63 -5.97 17.85
N LEU A 899 -17.99 -4.82 17.86
CA LEU A 899 -16.99 -4.43 18.84
C LEU A 899 -17.65 -3.47 19.86
N SER A 900 -18.36 -4.03 20.84
CA SER A 900 -18.88 -3.29 21.99
C SER A 900 -17.74 -3.07 22.98
N ALA A 901 -16.74 -2.30 22.55
CA ALA A 901 -15.50 -2.01 23.25
C ALA A 901 -15.09 -0.56 22.95
N CYS A 902 -14.49 0.11 23.93
CA CYS A 902 -14.21 1.54 23.82
C CYS A 902 -13.26 1.89 22.68
N ASP A 903 -13.62 2.94 21.92
CA ASP A 903 -12.76 3.63 20.95
C ASP A 903 -12.22 2.75 19.79
N THR A 904 -12.91 1.66 19.47
CA THR A 904 -12.50 0.68 18.47
C THR A 904 -12.53 1.22 17.03
N GLY A 905 -13.22 2.34 16.80
CA GLY A 905 -13.30 3.03 15.51
C GLY A 905 -12.20 4.08 15.27
N ASN A 906 -11.40 4.43 16.28
CA ASN A 906 -10.36 5.45 16.09
C ASN A 906 -9.13 4.93 15.35
N PRO A 907 -8.56 5.77 14.46
CA PRO A 907 -7.32 5.41 13.77
C PRO A 907 -6.16 5.40 14.77
N GLN A 908 -5.58 4.24 14.96
CA GLN A 908 -4.34 4.07 15.71
C GLN A 908 -3.31 3.37 14.83
N ALA A 909 -2.09 3.90 14.82
CA ALA A 909 -1.00 3.30 14.05
C ALA A 909 -0.58 1.98 14.72
N VAL A 910 -0.81 0.87 14.04
CA VAL A 910 -0.28 -0.43 14.44
C VAL A 910 1.07 -0.65 13.74
N ALA A 911 2.11 -0.94 14.51
CA ALA A 911 3.43 -1.17 13.95
C ALA A 911 3.43 -2.42 13.03
N PRO A 912 4.05 -2.34 11.82
CA PRO A 912 4.11 -3.47 10.89
C PRO A 912 4.76 -4.71 11.49
N GLY A 913 5.64 -4.53 12.48
CA GLY A 913 6.34 -5.60 13.17
C GLY A 913 5.45 -6.49 14.02
N GLU A 914 4.32 -5.98 14.50
CA GLU A 914 3.42 -6.74 15.37
C GLU A 914 2.42 -7.57 14.55
N THR A 915 1.79 -6.98 13.55
CA THR A 915 0.74 -7.65 12.77
C THR A 915 1.21 -8.21 11.43
N GLY A 916 2.34 -7.72 10.89
CA GLY A 916 2.79 -8.04 9.54
C GLY A 916 1.90 -7.45 8.43
N LEU A 917 0.98 -6.55 8.76
CA LEU A 917 0.18 -5.81 7.80
C LEU A 917 0.89 -4.51 7.39
N PRO A 918 0.62 -3.95 6.19
CA PRO A 918 1.18 -2.67 5.77
C PRO A 918 0.85 -1.56 6.77
N SER A 919 1.82 -0.70 7.09
CA SER A 919 1.58 0.49 7.90
C SER A 919 0.92 1.58 7.07
N GLY A 920 0.02 2.34 7.67
CA GLY A 920 -0.61 3.50 7.06
C GLY A 920 -1.37 4.28 8.13
N GLY A 921 -1.34 5.62 8.06
CA GLY A 921 -2.16 6.49 8.92
C GLY A 921 -3.63 6.32 8.53
N ASP A 922 -4.36 5.52 9.27
CA ASP A 922 -5.60 4.94 8.79
C ASP A 922 -6.83 5.42 9.53
N ALA A 923 -7.90 5.40 8.80
CA ALA A 923 -9.23 5.80 9.18
C ALA A 923 -9.92 4.86 10.18
N LEU A 924 -9.32 3.70 10.53
CA LEU A 924 -9.89 2.71 11.44
C LEU A 924 -8.82 2.10 12.32
N SER A 925 -9.22 1.63 13.51
CA SER A 925 -8.32 0.96 14.45
C SER A 925 -7.70 -0.31 13.88
N GLY A 926 -6.54 -0.68 14.43
CA GLY A 926 -5.89 -1.96 14.13
C GLY A 926 -6.80 -3.16 14.37
N LEU A 927 -7.71 -3.07 15.35
CA LEU A 927 -8.70 -4.11 15.67
C LEU A 927 -9.69 -4.32 14.52
N ALA A 928 -10.36 -3.26 14.06
CA ALA A 928 -11.34 -3.35 12.98
C ALA A 928 -10.68 -3.93 11.70
N ARG A 929 -9.45 -3.49 11.37
CA ARG A 929 -8.68 -4.03 10.27
C ARG A 929 -8.37 -5.52 10.42
N SER A 930 -8.04 -5.95 11.64
CA SER A 930 -7.76 -7.36 11.92
C SER A 930 -9.01 -8.22 11.74
N PHE A 931 -10.19 -7.73 12.12
CA PHE A 931 -11.45 -8.46 11.89
C PHE A 931 -11.84 -8.50 10.41
N PHE A 932 -11.61 -7.44 9.64
CA PHE A 932 -11.76 -7.53 8.18
C PHE A 932 -10.84 -8.61 7.60
N TYR A 933 -9.57 -8.65 7.99
CA TYR A 933 -8.65 -9.69 7.54
C TYR A 933 -9.13 -11.09 7.95
N ALA A 934 -9.63 -11.22 9.17
CA ALA A 934 -10.18 -12.48 9.68
C ALA A 934 -11.34 -13.01 8.84
N GLY A 935 -12.15 -12.15 8.22
CA GLY A 935 -13.25 -12.52 7.32
C GLY A 935 -14.59 -11.87 7.61
N ALA A 936 -14.61 -10.76 8.33
CA ALA A 936 -15.82 -9.96 8.51
C ALA A 936 -16.16 -9.16 7.24
N ARG A 937 -17.43 -9.14 6.85
CA ARG A 937 -17.95 -8.28 5.76
C ARG A 937 -18.21 -6.87 6.25
N SER A 938 -18.68 -6.76 7.50
CA SER A 938 -18.90 -5.50 8.17
C SER A 938 -18.47 -5.60 9.62
N VAL A 939 -18.07 -4.46 10.18
CA VAL A 939 -17.72 -4.32 11.58
C VAL A 939 -18.54 -3.18 12.17
N LEU A 940 -19.19 -3.38 13.31
CA LEU A 940 -19.78 -2.31 14.12
C LEU A 940 -18.72 -1.88 15.13
N VAL A 941 -18.30 -0.62 15.04
CA VAL A 941 -17.26 -0.02 15.88
C VAL A 941 -17.83 1.11 16.73
N SER A 942 -17.21 1.38 17.88
CA SER A 942 -17.47 2.57 18.67
C SER A 942 -16.39 3.64 18.45
N HIS A 943 -16.77 4.90 18.46
CA HIS A 943 -15.87 6.05 18.28
C HIS A 943 -15.56 6.79 19.58
N TRP A 944 -16.25 6.45 20.67
CA TRP A 944 -16.00 6.91 22.04
C TRP A 944 -16.63 5.96 23.06
N VAL A 945 -16.29 6.17 24.32
CA VAL A 945 -16.80 5.39 25.45
C VAL A 945 -18.25 5.79 25.75
N LEU A 946 -19.17 4.83 25.73
CA LEU A 946 -20.52 5.02 26.26
C LEU A 946 -20.60 4.53 27.70
N PRO A 947 -21.47 5.10 28.53
CA PRO A 947 -21.88 4.49 29.77
C PRO A 947 -22.49 3.08 29.56
N ASP A 948 -22.21 2.14 30.43
CA ASP A 948 -22.65 0.73 30.30
C ASP A 948 -24.16 0.59 30.07
N GLU A 949 -24.97 1.39 30.77
CA GLU A 949 -26.43 1.34 30.62
C GLU A 949 -26.89 1.85 29.25
N ASP A 950 -26.25 2.87 28.69
CA ASP A 950 -26.55 3.40 27.35
C ASP A 950 -26.13 2.39 26.27
N THR A 951 -24.95 1.80 26.43
CA THR A 951 -24.48 0.71 25.57
C THR A 951 -25.47 -0.44 25.54
N ALA A 952 -25.91 -0.91 26.71
CA ALA A 952 -26.86 -2.03 26.85
C ALA A 952 -28.20 -1.69 26.18
N ARG A 953 -28.71 -0.46 26.32
CA ARG A 953 -29.95 -0.02 25.68
C ARG A 953 -29.84 0.01 24.17
N VAL A 954 -28.76 0.61 23.63
CA VAL A 954 -28.50 0.68 22.17
C VAL A 954 -28.36 -0.73 21.60
N MET A 955 -27.56 -1.60 22.22
CA MET A 955 -27.33 -2.96 21.73
C MET A 955 -28.59 -3.82 21.82
N THR A 956 -29.38 -3.70 22.86
CA THR A 956 -30.68 -4.42 22.97
C THR A 956 -31.61 -4.04 21.84
N ALA A 957 -31.77 -2.75 21.55
CA ALA A 957 -32.63 -2.28 20.45
C ALA A 957 -32.06 -2.68 19.08
N PHE A 958 -30.76 -2.59 18.91
CA PHE A 958 -30.06 -3.00 17.69
C PHE A 958 -30.27 -4.48 17.39
N PHE A 959 -30.02 -5.38 18.35
CA PHE A 959 -30.15 -6.81 18.13
C PHE A 959 -31.61 -7.27 18.01
N ALA A 960 -32.55 -6.59 18.67
CA ALA A 960 -33.96 -6.85 18.43
C ALA A 960 -34.34 -6.57 16.95
N ALA A 961 -33.83 -5.51 16.37
CA ALA A 961 -34.05 -5.19 14.97
C ALA A 961 -33.31 -6.18 14.03
N VAL A 962 -32.06 -6.55 14.34
CA VAL A 962 -31.31 -7.56 13.55
C VAL A 962 -32.01 -8.93 13.58
N ALA A 963 -32.49 -9.37 14.73
CA ALA A 963 -33.22 -10.62 14.87
C ALA A 963 -34.56 -10.62 14.10
N ALA A 964 -35.18 -9.43 13.95
CA ALA A 964 -36.34 -9.24 13.08
C ALA A 964 -36.01 -9.22 11.57
N GLY A 965 -34.76 -9.43 11.20
CA GLY A 965 -34.28 -9.47 9.82
C GLY A 965 -33.88 -8.11 9.24
N MET A 966 -33.76 -7.07 10.06
CA MET A 966 -33.32 -5.76 9.61
C MET A 966 -31.80 -5.77 9.39
N PRO A 967 -31.29 -5.25 8.26
CA PRO A 967 -29.86 -5.14 8.05
C PRO A 967 -29.19 -4.21 9.09
N ALA A 968 -27.92 -4.44 9.41
CA ALA A 968 -27.22 -3.75 10.46
C ALA A 968 -27.27 -2.20 10.41
N PRO A 969 -27.17 -1.53 9.26
CA PRO A 969 -27.26 -0.06 9.21
C PRO A 969 -28.63 0.47 9.65
N GLU A 970 -29.71 -0.15 9.17
CA GLU A 970 -31.08 0.21 9.51
C GLU A 970 -31.40 -0.16 10.96
N ALA A 971 -30.89 -1.29 11.44
CA ALA A 971 -31.02 -1.70 12.84
C ALA A 971 -30.32 -0.71 13.78
N MET A 972 -29.12 -0.21 13.40
CA MET A 972 -28.43 0.80 14.17
C MET A 972 -29.17 2.14 14.15
N GLN A 973 -29.68 2.56 13.00
CA GLN A 973 -30.52 3.75 12.91
C GLN A 973 -31.76 3.63 13.81
N ALA A 974 -32.46 2.49 13.77
CA ALA A 974 -33.63 2.25 14.62
C ALA A 974 -33.29 2.30 16.11
N ALA A 975 -32.15 1.73 16.52
CA ALA A 975 -31.68 1.79 17.90
C ALA A 975 -31.35 3.23 18.33
N GLN A 976 -30.69 4.00 17.48
CA GLN A 976 -30.40 5.42 17.76
C GLN A 976 -31.67 6.27 17.89
N LEU A 977 -32.63 6.04 16.98
CA LEU A 977 -33.92 6.74 17.03
C LEU A 977 -34.75 6.36 18.29
N ALA A 978 -34.65 5.11 18.71
CA ALA A 978 -35.31 4.66 19.96
C ALA A 978 -34.73 5.35 21.18
N GLN A 979 -33.40 5.58 21.25
CA GLN A 979 -32.78 6.35 22.31
C GLN A 979 -33.22 7.80 22.31
N MET A 980 -33.24 8.44 21.17
CA MET A 980 -33.73 9.81 21.03
C MET A 980 -35.21 9.94 21.43
N ALA A 981 -36.05 8.97 21.06
CA ALA A 981 -37.46 8.94 21.44
C ALA A 981 -37.68 8.69 22.95
N ALA A 982 -36.72 8.05 23.60
CA ALA A 982 -36.73 7.87 25.07
C ALA A 982 -36.27 9.13 25.84
N GLY A 983 -35.95 10.20 25.15
CA GLY A 983 -35.50 11.47 25.74
C GLY A 983 -33.98 11.58 25.93
N ASN A 984 -33.21 10.65 25.39
CA ASN A 984 -31.75 10.72 25.36
C ASN A 984 -31.29 11.57 24.16
N ASP A 985 -31.20 12.87 24.35
CA ASP A 985 -30.89 13.84 23.31
C ASP A 985 -29.40 14.18 23.18
N ASP A 986 -28.58 13.76 24.15
CA ASP A 986 -27.13 13.90 24.09
C ASP A 986 -26.51 12.84 23.14
N PRO A 987 -25.80 13.24 22.06
CA PRO A 987 -25.09 12.32 21.18
C PRO A 987 -24.11 11.38 21.88
N LEU A 988 -23.59 11.75 23.06
CA LEU A 988 -22.77 10.88 23.89
C LEU A 988 -23.47 9.54 24.15
N GLN A 989 -24.79 9.53 24.34
CA GLN A 989 -25.55 8.37 24.77
C GLN A 989 -26.00 7.42 23.64
N TRP A 990 -26.02 7.89 22.38
CA TRP A 990 -26.61 7.10 21.29
C TRP A 990 -25.75 7.02 20.03
N ALA A 991 -24.82 7.94 19.80
CA ALA A 991 -24.23 8.13 18.50
C ALA A 991 -22.85 7.47 18.30
N ALA A 992 -22.30 6.81 19.34
CA ALA A 992 -20.94 6.30 19.29
C ALA A 992 -20.72 5.21 18.26
N PHE A 993 -21.75 4.44 17.91
CA PHE A 993 -21.62 3.28 17.02
C PHE A 993 -21.79 3.61 15.55
N ALA A 994 -20.92 3.03 14.74
CA ALA A 994 -20.98 3.13 13.27
C ALA A 994 -20.75 1.77 12.62
N VAL A 995 -21.54 1.49 11.58
CA VAL A 995 -21.35 0.31 10.71
C VAL A 995 -20.30 0.63 9.66
N VAL A 996 -19.25 -0.18 9.60
CA VAL A 996 -18.16 -0.05 8.62
C VAL A 996 -18.11 -1.28 7.75
N GLY A 997 -17.92 -1.10 6.43
CA GLY A 997 -17.76 -2.22 5.48
C GLY A 997 -18.83 -2.27 4.40
N ALA A 998 -19.29 -3.47 4.08
CA ALA A 998 -20.27 -3.72 3.02
C ALA A 998 -21.42 -4.60 3.55
N PRO A 999 -22.34 -4.06 4.32
CA PRO A 999 -23.50 -4.79 4.80
C PRO A 999 -24.36 -5.29 3.62
N PRO A 1000 -25.24 -6.29 3.83
CA PRO A 1000 -26.19 -6.73 2.82
C PRO A 1000 -26.97 -5.57 2.17
N PRO A 1001 -27.47 -5.71 0.94
CA PRO A 1001 -28.28 -4.68 0.28
C PRO A 1001 -29.41 -4.14 1.15
N ALA A 1002 -29.76 -2.87 0.96
CA ALA A 1002 -30.94 -2.30 1.60
C ALA A 1002 -32.20 -3.04 1.11
N PRO A 1003 -33.19 -3.28 1.97
CA PRO A 1003 -34.41 -3.96 1.61
C PRO A 1003 -35.25 -3.21 0.59
#